data_31f4655ac3b7f50461f3ce7181bd298a
#
_entry.id   31f4655ac3b7f50461f3ce7181bd298a
#
_cell.length_a   1.000
_cell.length_b   1.000
_cell.length_c   1.000
_cell.angle_alpha   90.00
_cell.angle_beta   90.00
_cell.angle_gamma   90.00
#
_symmetry.space_group_name_H-M   'P 1'
#
loop_
_entity.id
_entity.type
_entity.pdbx_description
1 polymer ?
#
loop_
_entity_poly.entity_id
_entity_poly.type
_entity_poly.pdbx_seq_one_letter_code
_entity_poly.pdbx_strand_id
1 'polypeptide(L)'
;VLPVTPTAAMIGVKPLFGDKSVAEGDKAAFDVVFVAPDGKTLARDGLRYELLKLESRYQWYRQNSSWEYEPVKSTTRVADGDLTIAADTPSRVTLSPQPGRYRLDVKSTDADGPITSVQFDVGWYSDGSADTPDLLETSIDKPDYASGDTMVVSVNARTAGKLTINVLGDRLLTTQSTDVKEGTSQVQIPVGKDWGTGAYVVATLRRPLDAAALRMPGRAIGLKWFGIDKKTRTLAVNLSPPALVRPGSPLKLPVKLGGLAPGEDAKIVVAAVDVGILNLTNYKPPAPDDYYLGQRRMTSEIRDLYGQLIDGMQGTRGQLKTGGDAGAELQGSPPTQKPLALYSGIVTVAADGTAEISFEIPEFAGTARVMAVAWTATKLGRATVDVTVRDPVVLTATLPRFLLNGDHGTLSFDLDNVEGAPGDYTINVKTSGPVKVTGNPATTVNLAAKQRTSMALALDAGGTGTAELDVDIKGPNGLTLARHYALDVKAATQILARRSIRTLAKGESLTLTSDMFSDLVQGTGGVSLSVSMSTALDAATILKALDRYPNGCSEQITSRAMPLLYVNDLAMSAHLAMDTAVDQRIKDAIDRLLARQGSNGSFGLWSAGGDDAWLDAYVTDFLTRAREKGFAVPDVLFKSALDRVRNSVVNANEPEKDGGRDLAYGLYVLARNGAAPIGDLRYLADTKLGNLATSIAKSQLAAALALVGDKSRAERVYAAALESLAPKPVLVYGRVDYGSALRDAAALVSLASEGNAPRTTISQAVERVEVARGLTPYTSTQENAWLVLASRALAKETLALDIDGSPVKTALYRSYTAAEMAGKPIKVTNTGDAAVQAVVSVSGAPVVPEPAASNGFKIERNYFTLDGKPADVTTARQNDRFAVVLKVTEAKPEFGHIMVSDYLPAGLEIDNPHLVSSGDTGTLSWIEDGEEPENTEFRDDRFTAAIDRGADDKAVFTVAYVVRAVSPGKYVLPQAYVEDMYNPSRYGRTGTGNVEVRPAK
;
A
#
# COMPACT_ATOMS: atom_id res chain seq x y z
N VAL A 1 -6.05 -4.96 22.16
CA VAL A 1 -5.82 -5.41 23.54
C VAL A 1 -6.77 -4.63 24.44
N LEU A 2 -7.78 -5.30 25.01
CA LEU A 2 -8.64 -4.68 26.01
C LEU A 2 -7.89 -4.61 27.34
N PRO A 3 -7.80 -3.46 27.99
CA PRO A 3 -7.25 -3.36 29.32
C PRO A 3 -8.16 -4.12 30.30
N VAL A 4 -7.62 -5.11 30.98
CA VAL A 4 -8.32 -5.84 32.05
C VAL A 4 -7.87 -5.25 33.36
N THR A 5 -8.77 -4.61 34.09
CA THR A 5 -8.49 -4.15 35.45
C THR A 5 -8.65 -5.32 36.42
N PRO A 6 -7.64 -5.66 37.22
CA PRO A 6 -7.77 -6.72 38.21
C PRO A 6 -8.83 -6.34 39.23
N THR A 7 -9.62 -7.33 39.67
CA THR A 7 -10.67 -7.15 40.69
C THR A 7 -10.16 -7.39 42.10
N ALA A 8 -8.96 -8.00 42.25
CA ALA A 8 -8.32 -8.30 43.52
C ALA A 8 -6.89 -7.73 43.55
N ALA A 9 -6.34 -7.59 44.74
CA ALA A 9 -4.96 -7.16 44.94
C ALA A 9 -3.98 -8.21 44.41
N MET A 10 -2.85 -7.78 43.82
CA MET A 10 -1.88 -8.60 43.10
C MET A 10 -0.47 -8.39 43.64
N ILE A 11 0.37 -9.42 43.44
CA ILE A 11 1.80 -9.32 43.71
C ILE A 11 2.51 -8.80 42.49
N GLY A 12 3.22 -7.66 42.62
CA GLY A 12 4.11 -7.13 41.55
C GLY A 12 5.56 -7.56 41.83
N VAL A 13 6.24 -8.10 40.82
CA VAL A 13 7.66 -8.48 40.94
C VAL A 13 8.43 -7.77 39.82
N LYS A 14 9.42 -6.94 40.21
CA LYS A 14 10.28 -6.22 39.29
C LYS A 14 11.72 -6.72 39.38
N PRO A 15 12.28 -7.35 38.32
CA PRO A 15 13.70 -7.66 38.26
C PRO A 15 14.52 -6.36 38.28
N LEU A 16 15.66 -6.34 38.96
CA LEU A 16 16.57 -5.21 39.02
C LEU A 16 17.81 -5.37 38.12
N PHE A 17 17.72 -6.29 37.18
CA PHE A 17 18.74 -6.54 36.14
C PHE A 17 18.11 -6.43 34.74
N GLY A 18 18.95 -6.09 33.74
CA GLY A 18 18.50 -5.88 32.36
C GLY A 18 18.27 -7.18 31.62
N ASP A 19 17.53 -7.11 30.50
CA ASP A 19 17.33 -8.17 29.48
C ASP A 19 16.96 -9.58 30.01
N LYS A 20 16.30 -9.66 31.19
CA LYS A 20 15.91 -10.90 31.86
C LYS A 20 17.09 -11.87 32.15
N SER A 21 18.32 -11.36 32.19
CA SER A 21 19.50 -12.17 32.46
C SER A 21 20.39 -11.54 33.53
N VAL A 22 21.02 -12.41 34.33
CA VAL A 22 21.99 -12.06 35.36
C VAL A 22 23.34 -12.64 34.98
N ALA A 23 24.41 -11.85 35.12
CA ALA A 23 25.77 -12.36 34.82
C ALA A 23 26.16 -13.47 35.80
N GLU A 24 27.04 -14.37 35.34
CA GLU A 24 27.56 -15.46 36.19
C GLU A 24 28.30 -14.91 37.41
N GLY A 25 27.91 -15.36 38.61
CA GLY A 25 28.47 -14.88 39.87
C GLY A 25 27.77 -13.64 40.44
N ASP A 26 26.94 -12.97 39.70
CA ASP A 26 26.18 -11.83 40.19
C ASP A 26 24.90 -12.27 40.93
N LYS A 27 24.38 -11.32 41.74
CA LYS A 27 23.15 -11.53 42.52
C LYS A 27 21.93 -11.17 41.68
N ALA A 28 20.96 -12.09 41.62
CA ALA A 28 19.64 -11.82 41.09
C ALA A 28 18.80 -11.10 42.15
N ALA A 29 18.49 -9.84 41.93
CA ALA A 29 17.70 -9.03 42.87
C ALA A 29 16.34 -8.67 42.27
N PHE A 30 15.29 -8.71 43.10
CA PHE A 30 13.91 -8.42 42.69
C PHE A 30 13.27 -7.55 43.77
N ASP A 31 12.58 -6.49 43.32
CA ASP A 31 11.69 -5.71 44.18
C ASP A 31 10.26 -6.26 44.09
N VAL A 32 9.66 -6.55 45.21
CA VAL A 32 8.33 -7.14 45.33
C VAL A 32 7.40 -6.16 46.03
N VAL A 33 6.22 -5.93 45.44
CA VAL A 33 5.17 -5.07 46.01
C VAL A 33 3.84 -5.83 46.03
N PHE A 34 2.92 -5.43 46.89
CA PHE A 34 1.53 -5.90 46.88
C PHE A 34 0.65 -4.70 46.53
N VAL A 35 -0.16 -4.81 45.46
CA VAL A 35 -0.84 -3.66 44.85
C VAL A 35 -2.33 -3.91 44.73
N ALA A 36 -3.15 -2.96 45.25
CA ALA A 36 -4.59 -2.98 45.09
C ALA A 36 -5.01 -2.68 43.64
N PRO A 37 -6.27 -2.98 43.23
CA PRO A 37 -6.78 -2.69 41.88
C PRO A 37 -6.72 -1.20 41.48
N ASP A 38 -6.71 -0.29 42.46
CA ASP A 38 -6.56 1.16 42.24
C ASP A 38 -5.11 1.62 42.11
N GLY A 39 -4.15 0.69 42.10
CA GLY A 39 -2.71 0.96 41.97
C GLY A 39 -1.99 1.35 43.27
N LYS A 40 -2.67 1.40 44.40
CA LYS A 40 -2.03 1.68 45.71
C LYS A 40 -1.27 0.48 46.22
N THR A 41 -0.08 0.69 46.76
CA THR A 41 0.68 -0.34 47.44
C THR A 41 0.10 -0.61 48.81
N LEU A 42 0.04 -1.89 49.19
CA LEU A 42 -0.50 -2.37 50.43
C LEU A 42 0.56 -3.16 51.21
N ALA A 43 0.53 -3.09 52.53
CA ALA A 43 1.29 -4.00 53.37
C ALA A 43 0.67 -5.42 53.31
N ARG A 44 1.52 -6.44 53.28
CA ARG A 44 1.09 -7.84 53.20
C ARG A 44 2.09 -8.74 53.88
N ASP A 45 1.60 -9.54 54.86
CA ASP A 45 2.31 -10.64 55.46
C ASP A 45 1.86 -11.97 54.84
N GLY A 46 2.55 -13.06 55.13
CA GLY A 46 2.20 -14.39 54.66
C GLY A 46 2.44 -14.57 53.15
N LEU A 47 3.50 -14.00 52.64
CA LEU A 47 3.98 -14.29 51.29
C LEU A 47 5.21 -15.20 51.38
N ARG A 48 5.41 -16.00 50.36
CA ARG A 48 6.57 -16.87 50.21
C ARG A 48 7.12 -16.77 48.80
N TYR A 49 8.45 -16.74 48.64
CA TYR A 49 9.10 -16.88 47.38
C TYR A 49 9.71 -18.26 47.19
N GLU A 50 9.73 -18.77 45.96
CA GLU A 50 10.38 -20.02 45.60
C GLU A 50 11.20 -19.79 44.33
N LEU A 51 12.47 -20.15 44.33
CA LEU A 51 13.33 -20.15 43.14
C LEU A 51 13.38 -21.58 42.59
N LEU A 52 12.87 -21.74 41.39
CA LEU A 52 12.80 -23.01 40.68
C LEU A 52 13.83 -23.02 39.54
N LYS A 53 14.70 -24.01 39.50
CA LYS A 53 15.56 -24.28 38.35
C LYS A 53 14.76 -25.05 37.31
N LEU A 54 14.77 -24.57 36.07
CA LEU A 54 14.07 -25.18 34.95
C LEU A 54 15.05 -26.01 34.14
N GLU A 55 14.83 -27.31 34.09
CA GLU A 55 15.66 -28.27 33.35
C GLU A 55 14.80 -28.99 32.31
N SER A 56 15.37 -29.28 31.14
CA SER A 56 14.72 -30.04 30.08
C SER A 56 15.49 -31.34 29.83
N ARG A 57 14.78 -32.45 29.85
CA ARG A 57 15.31 -33.77 29.52
C ARG A 57 14.51 -34.36 28.37
N TYR A 58 15.12 -35.23 27.56
CA TYR A 58 14.38 -35.97 26.54
C TYR A 58 14.07 -37.38 27.09
N GLN A 59 12.77 -37.74 26.93
CA GLN A 59 12.34 -39.10 27.11
C GLN A 59 12.16 -39.74 25.74
N TRP A 60 12.94 -40.82 25.51
CA TRP A 60 12.89 -41.56 24.26
C TRP A 60 11.91 -42.73 24.39
N TYR A 61 11.05 -42.89 23.39
CA TYR A 61 10.14 -44.01 23.28
C TYR A 61 10.11 -44.56 21.86
N ARG A 62 9.70 -45.80 21.68
CA ARG A 62 9.63 -46.45 20.41
C ARG A 62 8.18 -46.52 19.95
N GLN A 63 7.87 -45.92 18.79
CA GLN A 63 6.56 -45.97 18.16
C GLN A 63 6.72 -46.41 16.69
N ASN A 64 5.92 -47.40 16.24
CA ASN A 64 5.91 -47.90 14.85
C ASN A 64 7.29 -48.20 14.27
N SER A 65 8.17 -48.83 15.03
CA SER A 65 9.53 -49.22 14.65
C SER A 65 10.55 -48.05 14.55
N SER A 66 10.15 -46.81 14.78
CA SER A 66 11.03 -45.64 14.90
C SER A 66 11.20 -45.19 16.35
N TRP A 67 12.32 -44.56 16.66
CA TRP A 67 12.54 -43.89 17.94
C TRP A 67 12.06 -42.42 17.82
N GLU A 68 11.17 -42.06 18.77
CA GLU A 68 10.69 -40.68 18.96
C GLU A 68 11.14 -40.15 20.27
N TYR A 69 11.14 -38.85 20.48
CA TYR A 69 11.49 -38.21 21.72
C TYR A 69 10.44 -37.18 22.13
N GLU A 70 10.28 -37.05 23.43
CA GLU A 70 9.43 -36.01 24.03
C GLU A 70 10.26 -35.17 25.00
N PRO A 71 10.25 -33.84 24.93
CA PRO A 71 10.92 -32.99 25.90
C PRO A 71 10.15 -32.99 27.23
N VAL A 72 10.72 -33.54 28.26
CA VAL A 72 10.18 -33.52 29.63
C VAL A 72 10.83 -32.38 30.38
N LYS A 73 10.02 -31.37 30.74
CA LYS A 73 10.47 -30.26 31.57
C LYS A 73 10.34 -30.64 33.06
N SER A 74 11.41 -30.49 33.77
CA SER A 74 11.44 -30.70 35.22
C SER A 74 11.80 -29.39 35.92
N THR A 75 11.21 -29.17 37.09
CA THR A 75 11.50 -28.03 37.93
C THR A 75 12.04 -28.49 39.25
N THR A 76 13.19 -27.96 39.65
CA THR A 76 13.82 -28.27 40.95
C THR A 76 13.85 -26.98 41.78
N ARG A 77 13.28 -27.02 42.98
CA ARG A 77 13.34 -25.89 43.91
C ARG A 77 14.76 -25.79 44.46
N VAL A 78 15.40 -24.66 44.31
CA VAL A 78 16.80 -24.42 44.72
C VAL A 78 16.94 -23.43 45.87
N ALA A 79 15.94 -22.57 46.08
CA ALA A 79 15.84 -21.65 47.20
C ALA A 79 14.38 -21.30 47.49
N ASP A 80 14.06 -20.96 48.72
CA ASP A 80 12.77 -20.45 49.13
C ASP A 80 12.92 -19.62 50.43
N GLY A 81 11.90 -18.84 50.74
CA GLY A 81 11.86 -18.03 51.95
C GLY A 81 10.55 -17.30 52.12
N ASP A 82 10.28 -16.86 53.34
CA ASP A 82 9.11 -16.07 53.66
C ASP A 82 9.38 -14.58 53.32
N LEU A 83 8.32 -13.87 52.97
CA LEU A 83 8.39 -12.46 52.54
C LEU A 83 7.26 -11.67 53.18
N THR A 84 7.60 -10.53 53.73
CA THR A 84 6.66 -9.49 54.22
C THR A 84 6.85 -8.23 53.41
N ILE A 85 5.77 -7.61 53.00
CA ILE A 85 5.76 -6.37 52.21
C ILE A 85 5.19 -5.24 53.04
N ALA A 86 5.95 -4.13 53.13
CA ALA A 86 5.46 -2.88 53.71
C ALA A 86 4.67 -2.08 52.66
N ALA A 87 3.73 -1.22 53.09
CA ALA A 87 2.88 -0.45 52.20
C ALA A 87 3.66 0.53 51.29
N ASP A 88 4.71 1.13 51.86
CA ASP A 88 5.40 2.27 51.21
C ASP A 88 6.79 1.93 50.62
N THR A 89 7.26 0.68 50.82
CA THR A 89 8.60 0.29 50.40
C THR A 89 8.57 -1.13 49.82
N PRO A 90 9.11 -1.34 48.59
CA PRO A 90 9.26 -2.66 48.03
C PRO A 90 10.12 -3.56 48.92
N SER A 91 9.73 -4.80 49.13
CA SER A 91 10.57 -5.80 49.76
C SER A 91 11.52 -6.42 48.74
N ARG A 92 12.79 -6.52 49.13
CA ARG A 92 13.83 -6.97 48.20
C ARG A 92 14.19 -8.46 48.45
N VAL A 93 14.03 -9.27 47.41
CA VAL A 93 14.53 -10.64 47.37
C VAL A 93 15.86 -10.63 46.60
N THR A 94 16.92 -11.13 47.21
CA THR A 94 18.27 -11.21 46.58
C THR A 94 18.75 -12.65 46.64
N LEU A 95 19.08 -13.22 45.49
CA LEU A 95 19.45 -14.63 45.32
C LEU A 95 20.81 -14.71 44.61
N SER A 96 21.56 -15.78 44.88
CA SER A 96 22.84 -16.09 44.22
C SER A 96 22.79 -17.45 43.52
N PRO A 97 22.00 -17.59 42.47
CA PRO A 97 21.83 -18.85 41.79
C PRO A 97 23.05 -19.21 40.94
N GLN A 98 23.31 -20.50 40.74
CA GLN A 98 24.30 -21.02 39.83
C GLN A 98 23.82 -20.77 38.38
N PRO A 99 24.72 -20.83 37.35
CA PRO A 99 24.30 -20.71 35.99
C PRO A 99 23.15 -21.65 35.59
N GLY A 100 22.12 -21.13 34.88
CA GLY A 100 20.97 -21.93 34.49
C GLY A 100 19.74 -21.05 34.25
N ARG A 101 18.66 -21.70 33.83
CA ARG A 101 17.35 -21.07 33.67
C ARG A 101 16.50 -21.22 34.94
N TYR A 102 15.89 -20.14 35.37
CA TYR A 102 15.16 -20.06 36.59
C TYR A 102 13.80 -19.43 36.45
N ARG A 103 12.90 -19.77 37.37
CA ARG A 103 11.63 -19.10 37.59
C ARG A 103 11.53 -18.73 39.06
N LEU A 104 11.36 -17.46 39.34
CA LEU A 104 11.00 -17.00 40.68
C LEU A 104 9.48 -16.93 40.77
N ASP A 105 8.90 -17.71 41.69
CA ASP A 105 7.50 -17.64 42.03
C ASP A 105 7.38 -16.94 43.40
N VAL A 106 6.50 -15.92 43.45
CA VAL A 106 6.11 -15.25 44.68
C VAL A 106 4.61 -15.48 44.88
N LYS A 107 4.24 -16.12 45.97
CA LYS A 107 2.86 -16.56 46.22
C LYS A 107 2.39 -16.21 47.64
N SER A 108 1.08 -16.00 47.78
CA SER A 108 0.43 -15.95 49.10
C SER A 108 0.43 -17.34 49.74
N THR A 109 0.50 -17.36 51.07
CA THR A 109 0.29 -18.60 51.82
C THR A 109 -1.20 -18.98 51.97
N ASP A 110 -2.11 -18.09 51.56
CA ASP A 110 -3.55 -18.35 51.51
C ASP A 110 -3.88 -19.29 50.33
N ALA A 111 -4.84 -20.20 50.49
CA ALA A 111 -5.15 -21.26 49.53
C ALA A 111 -5.52 -20.71 48.11
N ASP A 112 -6.24 -19.60 48.08
CA ASP A 112 -6.67 -18.94 46.82
C ASP A 112 -5.96 -17.58 46.58
N GLY A 113 -4.79 -17.39 47.20
CA GLY A 113 -4.05 -16.13 47.13
C GLY A 113 -3.35 -15.92 45.80
N PRO A 114 -2.96 -14.68 45.46
CA PRO A 114 -2.28 -14.37 44.22
C PRO A 114 -0.88 -15.01 44.14
N ILE A 115 -0.51 -15.37 42.89
CA ILE A 115 0.83 -15.89 42.55
C ILE A 115 1.36 -15.07 41.37
N THR A 116 2.62 -14.67 41.45
CA THR A 116 3.33 -14.01 40.34
C THR A 116 4.64 -14.72 40.06
N SER A 117 4.93 -14.99 38.80
CA SER A 117 6.12 -15.70 38.35
C SER A 117 6.95 -14.82 37.40
N VAL A 118 8.26 -14.84 37.60
CA VAL A 118 9.22 -14.20 36.70
C VAL A 118 10.27 -15.21 36.26
N GLN A 119 10.43 -15.42 34.95
CA GLN A 119 11.51 -16.24 34.40
C GLN A 119 12.73 -15.39 34.07
N PHE A 120 13.92 -15.90 34.33
CA PHE A 120 15.18 -15.26 34.05
C PHE A 120 16.29 -16.29 33.88
N ASP A 121 17.36 -15.88 33.22
CA ASP A 121 18.55 -16.70 32.99
C ASP A 121 19.71 -16.17 33.84
N VAL A 122 20.57 -17.08 34.31
CA VAL A 122 21.81 -16.76 35.04
C VAL A 122 23.01 -17.30 34.30
N GLY A 123 23.96 -16.42 34.05
CA GLY A 123 25.12 -16.75 33.20
C GLY A 123 24.74 -16.71 31.72
N TRP A 124 25.49 -17.39 30.93
CA TRP A 124 25.47 -17.37 29.44
C TRP A 124 24.46 -18.38 28.90
N TYR A 125 23.19 -18.07 29.00
CA TYR A 125 22.13 -18.92 28.44
C TYR A 125 21.62 -18.38 27.12
N SER A 126 21.45 -19.23 26.13
CA SER A 126 20.85 -18.85 24.84
C SER A 126 19.34 -18.78 24.96
N ASP A 127 18.70 -17.83 24.24
CA ASP A 127 17.24 -17.66 24.14
C ASP A 127 16.47 -18.86 23.57
N GLY A 128 17.16 -19.93 23.12
CA GLY A 128 16.60 -21.17 22.63
C GLY A 128 16.98 -22.34 23.52
N SER A 129 16.05 -22.89 24.30
CA SER A 129 16.20 -24.25 24.74
C SER A 129 16.39 -25.13 23.50
N ALA A 130 17.41 -26.03 23.51
CA ALA A 130 17.51 -27.02 22.46
C ALA A 130 16.33 -27.98 22.61
N ASP A 131 15.22 -27.65 21.93
CA ASP A 131 13.99 -28.45 22.00
C ASP A 131 14.12 -29.78 21.23
N THR A 132 15.24 -29.96 20.50
CA THR A 132 15.53 -31.15 19.73
C THR A 132 16.95 -31.66 20.03
N PRO A 133 17.21 -32.98 19.97
CA PRO A 133 18.52 -33.55 20.27
C PRO A 133 19.67 -33.17 19.31
N ASP A 134 19.32 -32.66 18.12
CA ASP A 134 20.24 -32.20 17.08
C ASP A 134 20.61 -30.71 17.22
N LEU A 135 19.97 -29.99 18.15
CA LEU A 135 20.35 -28.63 18.51
C LEU A 135 21.38 -28.66 19.66
N LEU A 136 22.45 -27.86 19.48
CA LEU A 136 23.47 -27.63 20.49
C LEU A 136 23.27 -26.26 21.15
N GLU A 137 23.05 -26.24 22.44
CA GLU A 137 22.98 -24.99 23.21
C GLU A 137 24.34 -24.29 23.09
N THR A 138 24.31 -23.11 22.46
CA THR A 138 25.51 -22.33 22.18
C THR A 138 25.29 -20.86 22.56
N SER A 139 26.19 -20.30 23.35
CA SER A 139 26.20 -18.90 23.76
C SER A 139 27.57 -18.28 23.59
N ILE A 140 27.61 -16.94 23.62
CA ILE A 140 28.81 -16.13 23.52
C ILE A 140 28.82 -15.09 24.64
N ASP A 141 30.00 -14.68 25.06
CA ASP A 141 30.19 -13.82 26.24
C ASP A 141 29.75 -12.35 26.05
N LYS A 142 29.70 -11.87 24.85
CA LYS A 142 29.22 -10.54 24.51
C LYS A 142 28.43 -10.56 23.23
N PRO A 143 27.45 -9.68 23.05
CA PRO A 143 26.72 -9.55 21.78
C PRO A 143 27.58 -8.89 20.67
N ASP A 144 28.56 -8.07 21.05
CA ASP A 144 29.44 -7.31 20.16
C ASP A 144 30.90 -7.34 20.65
N TYR A 145 31.84 -7.40 19.71
CA TYR A 145 33.28 -7.46 19.97
C TYR A 145 34.00 -6.37 19.19
N ALA A 146 35.14 -5.92 19.75
CA ALA A 146 36.10 -5.16 18.98
C ALA A 146 37.09 -6.09 18.24
N SER A 147 37.65 -5.61 17.16
CA SER A 147 38.76 -6.31 16.47
C SER A 147 39.93 -6.51 17.41
N GLY A 148 40.40 -7.77 17.60
CA GLY A 148 41.45 -8.15 18.54
C GLY A 148 40.95 -8.65 19.89
N ASP A 149 39.65 -8.55 20.17
CA ASP A 149 39.03 -9.16 21.36
C ASP A 149 39.14 -10.70 21.29
N THR A 150 39.00 -11.31 22.44
CA THR A 150 38.84 -12.76 22.55
C THR A 150 37.36 -13.06 22.86
N MET A 151 36.68 -13.74 21.95
CA MET A 151 35.30 -14.21 22.13
C MET A 151 35.33 -15.56 22.89
N VAL A 152 34.50 -15.69 23.92
CA VAL A 152 34.32 -16.96 24.62
C VAL A 152 33.01 -17.60 24.15
N VAL A 153 33.12 -18.70 23.44
CA VAL A 153 31.98 -19.52 23.01
C VAL A 153 31.74 -20.59 24.04
N SER A 154 30.56 -20.62 24.67
CA SER A 154 30.14 -21.63 25.61
C SER A 154 29.15 -22.57 24.94
N VAL A 155 29.35 -23.88 25.07
CA VAL A 155 28.45 -24.90 24.56
C VAL A 155 28.05 -25.85 25.71
N ASN A 156 26.81 -26.28 25.72
CA ASN A 156 26.32 -27.27 26.66
C ASN A 156 26.16 -28.62 25.94
N ALA A 157 27.14 -29.47 26.08
CA ALA A 157 27.19 -30.79 25.45
C ALA A 157 26.47 -31.83 26.32
N ARG A 158 25.42 -32.44 25.79
CA ARG A 158 24.68 -33.51 26.50
C ARG A 158 25.43 -34.86 26.56
N THR A 159 26.43 -35.03 25.75
CA THR A 159 27.35 -36.18 25.70
C THR A 159 28.71 -35.70 25.25
N ALA A 160 29.79 -36.40 25.69
CA ALA A 160 31.11 -36.11 25.21
C ALA A 160 31.26 -36.29 23.70
N GLY A 161 32.09 -35.49 23.06
CA GLY A 161 32.33 -35.58 21.63
C GLY A 161 33.33 -34.56 21.11
N LYS A 162 33.49 -34.51 19.80
CA LYS A 162 34.36 -33.55 19.14
C LYS A 162 33.57 -32.32 18.71
N LEU A 163 33.84 -31.17 19.29
CA LEU A 163 33.28 -29.88 18.97
C LEU A 163 34.09 -29.22 17.89
N THR A 164 33.47 -28.78 16.83
CA THR A 164 34.04 -27.90 15.82
C THR A 164 33.27 -26.59 15.80
N ILE A 165 33.97 -25.50 15.99
CA ILE A 165 33.41 -24.16 15.89
C ILE A 165 33.91 -23.54 14.58
N ASN A 166 32.96 -23.12 13.74
CA ASN A 166 33.22 -22.34 12.54
C ASN A 166 32.64 -20.93 12.74
N VAL A 167 33.44 -19.91 12.42
CA VAL A 167 32.97 -18.54 12.36
C VAL A 167 32.71 -18.18 10.90
N LEU A 168 31.49 -17.87 10.55
CA LEU A 168 31.02 -17.63 9.19
C LEU A 168 30.51 -16.19 9.02
N GLY A 169 31.12 -15.46 8.10
CA GLY A 169 30.61 -14.20 7.56
C GLY A 169 30.06 -14.46 6.14
N ASP A 170 30.54 -13.72 5.17
CA ASP A 170 30.39 -13.98 3.74
C ASP A 170 31.26 -15.18 3.27
N ARG A 171 32.23 -15.57 4.09
CA ARG A 171 33.12 -16.71 3.93
C ARG A 171 33.42 -17.37 5.27
N LEU A 172 34.09 -18.48 5.27
CA LEU A 172 34.65 -19.06 6.49
C LEU A 172 35.81 -18.16 7.00
N LEU A 173 35.63 -17.60 8.21
CA LEU A 173 36.58 -16.67 8.83
C LEU A 173 37.63 -17.43 9.66
N THR A 174 37.19 -18.40 10.47
CA THR A 174 38.07 -19.28 11.23
C THR A 174 37.36 -20.58 11.58
N THR A 175 38.14 -21.62 11.87
CA THR A 175 37.65 -22.91 12.37
C THR A 175 38.55 -23.40 13.51
N GLN A 176 37.93 -23.92 14.57
CA GLN A 176 38.62 -24.50 15.70
C GLN A 176 37.93 -25.79 16.13
N SER A 177 38.70 -26.85 16.41
CA SER A 177 38.14 -28.12 16.88
C SER A 177 38.79 -28.53 18.21
N THR A 178 37.97 -29.01 19.13
CA THR A 178 38.40 -29.48 20.47
C THR A 178 37.53 -30.65 20.92
N ASP A 179 38.04 -31.48 21.81
CA ASP A 179 37.24 -32.51 22.47
C ASP A 179 36.56 -31.91 23.69
N VAL A 180 35.27 -32.20 23.85
CA VAL A 180 34.43 -31.72 24.97
C VAL A 180 33.82 -32.86 25.73
N LYS A 181 33.67 -32.66 27.03
CA LYS A 181 32.96 -33.61 27.92
C LYS A 181 31.49 -33.27 27.98
N GLU A 182 30.69 -34.13 28.56
CA GLU A 182 29.33 -33.83 28.96
C GLU A 182 29.28 -32.63 29.89
N GLY A 183 28.32 -31.73 29.67
CA GLY A 183 28.16 -30.48 30.39
C GLY A 183 28.68 -29.26 29.61
N THR A 184 28.89 -28.15 30.31
CA THR A 184 29.33 -26.90 29.72
C THR A 184 30.83 -26.90 29.45
N SER A 185 31.19 -26.51 28.22
CA SER A 185 32.59 -26.33 27.79
C SER A 185 32.75 -24.94 27.15
N GLN A 186 33.90 -24.30 27.35
CA GLN A 186 34.22 -22.98 26.83
C GLN A 186 35.38 -23.04 25.84
N VAL A 187 35.23 -22.31 24.74
CA VAL A 187 36.29 -22.21 23.69
C VAL A 187 36.57 -20.73 23.42
N GLN A 188 37.83 -20.35 23.47
CA GLN A 188 38.28 -18.98 23.20
C GLN A 188 38.63 -18.81 21.73
N ILE A 189 38.09 -17.78 21.09
CA ILE A 189 38.31 -17.49 19.68
C ILE A 189 38.73 -16.03 19.51
N PRO A 190 39.95 -15.76 18.99
CA PRO A 190 40.38 -14.39 18.72
C PRO A 190 39.59 -13.79 17.54
N VAL A 191 39.06 -12.59 17.72
CA VAL A 191 38.28 -11.85 16.72
C VAL A 191 39.23 -11.15 15.73
N GLY A 192 39.16 -11.53 14.47
CA GLY A 192 40.02 -11.02 13.39
C GLY A 192 39.63 -9.59 12.94
N LYS A 193 40.61 -8.87 12.33
CA LYS A 193 40.41 -7.48 11.85
C LYS A 193 39.53 -7.37 10.60
N ASP A 194 39.43 -8.43 9.82
CA ASP A 194 38.73 -8.48 8.53
C ASP A 194 37.39 -9.22 8.57
N TRP A 195 36.75 -9.31 9.73
CA TRP A 195 35.50 -10.05 9.92
C TRP A 195 34.24 -9.24 9.59
N GLY A 196 34.38 -8.01 9.08
CA GLY A 196 33.26 -7.20 8.64
C GLY A 196 32.49 -6.54 9.80
N THR A 197 31.16 -6.56 9.73
CA THR A 197 30.25 -5.93 10.72
C THR A 197 29.68 -6.94 11.72
N GLY A 198 29.90 -8.22 11.50
CA GLY A 198 29.43 -9.31 12.34
C GLY A 198 29.50 -10.64 11.61
N ALA A 199 29.38 -11.72 12.38
CA ALA A 199 29.46 -13.08 11.87
C ALA A 199 28.63 -14.05 12.71
N TYR A 200 28.51 -15.27 12.22
CA TYR A 200 27.86 -16.38 12.91
C TYR A 200 28.89 -17.33 13.49
N VAL A 201 28.74 -17.70 14.75
CA VAL A 201 29.34 -18.88 15.33
C VAL A 201 28.46 -20.07 14.97
N VAL A 202 29.01 -21.05 14.28
CA VAL A 202 28.39 -22.35 14.02
C VAL A 202 29.16 -23.41 14.79
N ALA A 203 28.59 -23.88 15.88
CA ALA A 203 29.13 -24.92 16.73
C ALA A 203 28.55 -26.28 16.31
N THR A 204 29.39 -27.22 15.92
CA THR A 204 28.97 -28.59 15.55
C THR A 204 29.64 -29.60 16.49
N LEU A 205 28.83 -30.27 17.27
CA LEU A 205 29.28 -31.37 18.14
C LEU A 205 29.06 -32.71 17.42
N ARG A 206 30.14 -33.47 17.18
CA ARG A 206 30.09 -34.84 16.66
C ARG A 206 30.37 -35.85 17.79
N ARG A 207 29.52 -36.85 17.86
CA ARG A 207 29.55 -37.87 18.87
C ARG A 207 30.04 -39.21 18.32
N PRO A 208 30.79 -40.05 19.07
CA PRO A 208 31.10 -41.40 18.64
C PRO A 208 29.83 -42.20 18.39
N LEU A 209 29.82 -42.99 17.32
CA LEU A 209 28.76 -43.97 17.08
C LEU A 209 28.92 -45.13 18.03
N ASP A 210 28.09 -45.19 19.07
CA ASP A 210 27.96 -46.35 19.94
C ASP A 210 26.65 -47.07 19.66
N ALA A 211 26.63 -48.39 19.65
CA ALA A 211 25.44 -49.20 19.47
C ALA A 211 24.34 -48.88 20.49
N ALA A 212 24.71 -48.42 21.71
CA ALA A 212 23.79 -47.93 22.72
C ALA A 212 23.31 -46.49 22.45
N ALA A 213 24.01 -45.72 21.60
CA ALA A 213 23.71 -44.30 21.25
C ALA A 213 22.79 -44.14 20.03
N LEU A 214 22.24 -45.22 19.51
CA LEU A 214 21.23 -45.20 18.39
C LEU A 214 20.00 -44.34 18.67
N ARG A 215 19.87 -43.80 19.88
CA ARG A 215 18.76 -42.93 20.31
C ARG A 215 19.08 -41.45 20.19
N MET A 216 20.28 -41.07 19.83
CA MET A 216 20.70 -39.67 19.66
C MET A 216 21.33 -39.43 18.29
N PRO A 217 21.05 -38.28 17.61
CA PRO A 217 21.74 -37.97 16.39
C PRO A 217 23.25 -37.91 16.60
N GLY A 218 24.03 -38.40 15.62
CA GLY A 218 25.50 -38.44 15.69
C GLY A 218 26.15 -37.06 15.73
N ARG A 219 25.33 -35.99 15.59
CA ARG A 219 25.77 -34.60 15.65
C ARG A 219 24.71 -33.70 16.29
N ALA A 220 25.15 -32.57 16.86
CA ALA A 220 24.27 -31.47 17.24
C ALA A 220 24.89 -30.14 16.75
N ILE A 221 24.04 -29.18 16.32
CA ILE A 221 24.48 -27.90 15.75
C ILE A 221 23.87 -26.76 16.56
N GLY A 222 24.71 -25.77 16.89
CA GLY A 222 24.31 -24.49 17.49
C GLY A 222 24.72 -23.32 16.60
N LEU A 223 23.90 -22.27 16.60
CA LEU A 223 24.13 -21.07 15.80
C LEU A 223 23.93 -19.83 16.67
N LYS A 224 24.91 -18.90 16.65
CA LYS A 224 24.81 -17.61 17.34
C LYS A 224 25.42 -16.51 16.50
N TRP A 225 24.71 -15.38 16.39
CA TRP A 225 25.22 -14.16 15.76
C TRP A 225 25.93 -13.28 16.76
N PHE A 226 26.95 -12.54 16.31
CA PHE A 226 27.61 -11.47 17.05
C PHE A 226 27.99 -10.32 16.11
N GLY A 227 27.97 -9.08 16.64
CA GLY A 227 28.42 -7.89 15.91
C GLY A 227 29.89 -7.58 16.15
N ILE A 228 30.47 -6.79 15.23
CA ILE A 228 31.89 -6.36 15.32
C ILE A 228 31.97 -4.86 15.10
N ASP A 229 32.73 -4.21 15.98
CA ASP A 229 33.08 -2.79 15.94
C ASP A 229 31.89 -1.82 15.80
N LYS A 230 30.72 -2.18 16.32
CA LYS A 230 29.54 -1.30 16.27
C LYS A 230 29.80 0.07 16.86
N LYS A 231 30.52 0.16 18.00
CA LYS A 231 30.82 1.43 18.68
C LYS A 231 31.64 2.38 17.82
N THR A 232 32.61 1.88 17.06
CA THR A 232 33.46 2.69 16.17
C THR A 232 32.72 3.18 14.92
N ARG A 233 31.58 2.55 14.60
CA ARG A 233 30.74 2.83 13.44
C ARG A 233 29.43 3.55 13.80
N THR A 234 29.27 3.97 15.05
CA THR A 234 28.08 4.66 15.52
C THR A 234 28.36 6.13 15.78
N LEU A 235 27.47 7.02 15.30
CA LEU A 235 27.43 8.44 15.63
C LEU A 235 26.43 8.68 16.76
N ALA A 236 26.80 9.46 17.74
CA ALA A 236 25.87 9.99 18.72
C ALA A 236 25.14 11.18 18.10
N VAL A 237 23.81 11.08 17.96
CA VAL A 237 22.95 12.15 17.43
C VAL A 237 22.18 12.76 18.57
N ASN A 238 22.46 14.03 18.88
CA ASN A 238 21.75 14.78 19.91
C ASN A 238 20.83 15.80 19.25
N LEU A 239 19.54 15.72 19.54
CA LEU A 239 18.49 16.62 19.11
C LEU A 239 18.04 17.45 20.32
N SER A 240 17.96 18.76 20.17
CA SER A 240 17.60 19.68 21.27
C SER A 240 16.47 20.62 20.83
N PRO A 241 15.28 20.11 20.44
CA PRO A 241 14.15 20.98 20.13
C PRO A 241 13.54 21.59 21.39
N PRO A 242 12.78 22.69 21.27
CA PRO A 242 11.91 23.17 22.34
C PRO A 242 10.82 22.09 22.61
N ALA A 243 10.45 21.93 23.88
CA ALA A 243 9.42 20.96 24.30
C ALA A 243 8.02 21.33 23.78
N LEU A 244 7.77 22.64 23.55
CA LEU A 244 6.49 23.20 23.10
C LEU A 244 6.74 24.21 21.98
N VAL A 245 5.99 24.07 20.88
CA VAL A 245 5.96 25.01 19.74
C VAL A 245 4.52 25.39 19.46
N ARG A 246 4.30 26.61 18.97
CA ARG A 246 2.96 27.06 18.54
C ARG A 246 2.74 26.73 17.06
N PRO A 247 1.53 26.36 16.65
CA PRO A 247 1.18 26.26 15.24
C PRO A 247 1.50 27.55 14.49
N GLY A 248 1.91 27.47 13.23
CA GLY A 248 2.30 28.64 12.44
C GLY A 248 3.64 29.25 12.84
N SER A 249 4.42 28.59 13.71
CA SER A 249 5.75 29.07 14.15
C SER A 249 6.85 28.10 13.72
N PRO A 250 8.07 28.58 13.42
CA PRO A 250 9.16 27.69 13.04
C PRO A 250 9.62 26.83 14.22
N LEU A 251 9.72 25.52 13.99
CA LEU A 251 10.41 24.59 14.88
C LEU A 251 11.89 24.60 14.53
N LYS A 252 12.67 25.29 15.36
CA LYS A 252 14.15 25.30 15.26
C LYS A 252 14.70 24.08 15.99
N LEU A 253 15.52 23.32 15.29
CA LEU A 253 16.08 22.07 15.78
C LEU A 253 17.61 22.14 15.72
N PRO A 254 18.27 22.51 16.81
CA PRO A 254 19.70 22.37 16.93
C PRO A 254 20.10 20.90 17.01
N VAL A 255 21.06 20.51 16.17
CA VAL A 255 21.60 19.15 16.11
C VAL A 255 23.09 19.20 16.48
N LYS A 256 23.53 18.20 17.25
CA LYS A 256 24.95 17.97 17.55
C LYS A 256 25.28 16.49 17.32
N LEU A 257 26.24 16.22 16.43
CA LEU A 257 26.81 14.90 16.25
C LEU A 257 28.05 14.71 17.11
N GLY A 258 28.12 13.57 17.79
CA GLY A 258 29.32 13.11 18.49
C GLY A 258 29.95 11.92 17.76
N GLY A 259 31.25 11.71 17.98
CA GLY A 259 31.99 10.60 17.39
C GLY A 259 32.55 10.86 15.98
N LEU A 260 32.51 12.11 15.51
CA LEU A 260 33.17 12.51 14.26
C LEU A 260 34.68 12.59 14.44
N ALA A 261 35.42 12.12 13.43
CA ALA A 261 36.86 12.38 13.33
C ALA A 261 37.11 13.79 12.76
N PRO A 262 38.26 14.43 13.06
CA PRO A 262 38.62 15.72 12.47
C PRO A 262 38.61 15.65 10.93
N GLY A 263 37.79 16.52 10.29
CA GLY A 263 37.66 16.56 8.83
C GLY A 263 36.77 15.49 8.22
N GLU A 264 36.02 14.73 9.01
CA GLU A 264 35.08 13.73 8.53
C GLU A 264 33.78 14.39 8.06
N ASP A 265 33.42 14.21 6.78
CA ASP A 265 32.18 14.71 6.22
C ASP A 265 30.99 13.95 6.78
N ALA A 266 30.05 14.66 7.39
CA ALA A 266 28.82 14.09 7.93
C ALA A 266 27.58 14.71 7.28
N LYS A 267 26.57 13.89 7.10
CA LYS A 267 25.25 14.31 6.59
C LYS A 267 24.17 13.87 7.55
N ILE A 268 23.06 14.60 7.56
CA ILE A 268 21.88 14.27 8.34
C ILE A 268 20.62 14.53 7.54
N VAL A 269 19.62 13.72 7.80
CA VAL A 269 18.22 13.96 7.41
C VAL A 269 17.35 13.96 8.66
N VAL A 270 16.36 14.82 8.68
CA VAL A 270 15.40 14.90 9.78
C VAL A 270 13.99 14.93 9.22
N ALA A 271 13.11 14.17 9.86
CA ALA A 271 11.67 14.22 9.62
C ALA A 271 10.94 14.58 10.91
N ALA A 272 9.89 15.38 10.82
CA ALA A 272 8.96 15.66 11.92
C ALA A 272 7.57 15.20 11.52
N VAL A 273 7.04 14.18 12.19
CA VAL A 273 5.80 13.48 11.80
C VAL A 273 4.85 13.39 12.98
N ASP A 274 3.56 13.54 12.71
CA ASP A 274 2.48 13.39 13.69
C ASP A 274 2.51 11.98 14.32
N VAL A 275 2.61 11.94 15.66
CA VAL A 275 2.61 10.69 16.44
C VAL A 275 1.30 9.93 16.28
N GLY A 276 0.17 10.62 16.05
CA GLY A 276 -1.11 9.98 15.79
C GLY A 276 -1.05 9.08 14.55
N ILE A 277 -0.47 9.58 13.46
CA ILE A 277 -0.27 8.80 12.22
C ILE A 277 0.72 7.65 12.43
N LEU A 278 1.84 7.91 13.12
CA LEU A 278 2.81 6.85 13.40
C LEU A 278 2.21 5.69 14.21
N ASN A 279 1.34 6.03 15.17
CA ASN A 279 0.64 5.02 15.97
C ASN A 279 -0.42 4.25 15.18
N LEU A 280 -1.20 4.95 14.33
CA LEU A 280 -2.22 4.32 13.48
C LEU A 280 -1.62 3.32 12.49
N THR A 281 -0.42 3.61 11.98
CA THR A 281 0.28 2.77 11.01
C THR A 281 1.25 1.79 11.65
N ASN A 282 1.39 1.81 12.98
CA ASN A 282 2.41 1.05 13.71
C ASN A 282 3.84 1.28 13.17
N TYR A 283 4.08 2.49 12.60
CA TYR A 283 5.35 2.85 12.01
C TYR A 283 6.45 2.94 13.07
N LYS A 284 7.58 2.31 12.78
CA LYS A 284 8.80 2.39 13.60
C LYS A 284 9.79 3.36 12.98
N PRO A 285 10.46 4.21 13.80
CA PRO A 285 11.51 5.10 13.31
C PRO A 285 12.59 4.32 12.54
N PRO A 286 13.17 4.91 11.49
CA PRO A 286 14.24 4.27 10.73
C PRO A 286 15.40 3.84 11.63
N ALA A 287 15.87 2.63 11.42
CA ALA A 287 16.97 2.03 12.18
C ALA A 287 18.12 1.59 11.25
N PRO A 288 18.83 2.54 10.61
CA PRO A 288 19.88 2.21 9.64
C PRO A 288 21.06 1.47 10.29
N ASP A 289 21.32 1.71 11.55
CA ASP A 289 22.30 0.96 12.34
C ASP A 289 21.93 -0.52 12.45
N ASP A 290 20.67 -0.85 12.67
CA ASP A 290 20.19 -2.23 12.69
C ASP A 290 20.24 -2.86 11.29
N TYR A 291 19.95 -2.08 10.24
CA TYR A 291 20.00 -2.56 8.85
C TYR A 291 21.43 -2.82 8.37
N TYR A 292 22.36 -1.88 8.59
CA TYR A 292 23.73 -1.98 8.07
C TYR A 292 24.68 -2.72 9.01
N LEU A 293 24.50 -2.58 10.34
CA LEU A 293 25.36 -3.14 11.37
C LEU A 293 24.68 -4.27 12.18
N GLY A 294 23.40 -4.53 11.93
CA GLY A 294 22.63 -5.58 12.59
C GLY A 294 22.89 -6.97 12.03
N GLN A 295 22.16 -7.92 12.55
CA GLN A 295 22.23 -9.30 12.13
C GLN A 295 21.82 -9.45 10.66
N ARG A 296 22.70 -10.02 9.86
CA ARG A 296 22.46 -10.34 8.45
C ARG A 296 22.02 -11.78 8.30
N ARG A 297 21.27 -12.08 7.26
CA ARG A 297 20.97 -13.47 6.88
C ARG A 297 22.29 -14.18 6.54
N MET A 298 22.47 -15.38 7.09
CA MET A 298 23.58 -16.23 6.70
C MET A 298 23.42 -16.64 5.23
N THR A 299 24.38 -16.26 4.40
CA THR A 299 24.39 -16.56 2.95
C THR A 299 24.97 -17.93 2.64
N SER A 300 25.76 -18.48 3.57
CA SER A 300 26.33 -19.82 3.43
C SER A 300 25.28 -20.89 3.73
N GLU A 301 25.13 -21.87 2.85
CA GLU A 301 24.27 -23.02 3.06
C GLU A 301 25.00 -24.05 3.91
N ILE A 302 24.43 -24.46 5.04
CA ILE A 302 24.93 -25.57 5.85
C ILE A 302 24.39 -26.86 5.25
N ARG A 303 25.27 -27.62 4.56
CA ARG A 303 24.93 -28.93 4.01
C ARG A 303 25.52 -30.04 4.90
N ASP A 304 24.66 -30.77 5.56
CA ASP A 304 25.04 -31.91 6.36
C ASP A 304 24.83 -33.22 5.59
N LEU A 305 25.79 -33.54 4.74
CA LEU A 305 25.77 -34.82 4.00
C LEU A 305 26.02 -36.01 4.89
N TYR A 306 26.70 -35.85 6.06
CA TYR A 306 26.97 -36.92 7.01
C TYR A 306 25.69 -37.41 7.72
N GLY A 307 24.78 -36.54 8.08
CA GLY A 307 23.49 -36.93 8.66
C GLY A 307 22.65 -37.77 7.71
N GLN A 308 22.77 -37.56 6.41
CA GLN A 308 22.08 -38.37 5.39
C GLN A 308 22.72 -39.76 5.17
N LEU A 309 24.02 -39.88 5.43
CA LEU A 309 24.73 -41.11 5.21
C LEU A 309 24.73 -42.06 6.41
N ILE A 310 24.53 -41.53 7.62
CA ILE A 310 24.74 -42.27 8.87
C ILE A 310 23.45 -42.34 9.71
N ASP A 311 22.58 -41.31 9.67
CA ASP A 311 21.30 -41.30 10.36
C ASP A 311 20.16 -41.48 9.37
N GLY A 312 19.52 -42.66 9.42
CA GLY A 312 18.26 -42.89 8.69
C GLY A 312 17.05 -42.13 9.25
N MET A 313 17.26 -41.18 10.16
CA MET A 313 16.25 -40.31 10.73
C MET A 313 16.15 -39.00 9.92
N GLN A 314 15.20 -38.96 9.01
CA GLN A 314 14.78 -37.73 8.34
C GLN A 314 13.98 -36.88 9.34
N GLY A 315 14.65 -35.93 9.97
CA GLY A 315 13.99 -34.87 10.70
C GLY A 315 13.18 -34.00 9.72
N THR A 316 11.96 -33.64 10.10
CA THR A 316 11.13 -32.69 9.36
C THR A 316 11.90 -31.38 9.10
N ARG A 317 12.02 -30.99 7.85
CA ARG A 317 12.67 -29.73 7.45
C ARG A 317 11.95 -28.56 8.10
N GLY A 318 12.63 -27.86 8.99
CA GLY A 318 12.15 -26.60 9.54
C GLY A 318 11.97 -25.58 8.41
N GLN A 319 10.77 -25.07 8.24
CA GLN A 319 10.51 -23.95 7.35
C GLN A 319 11.00 -22.66 8.03
N LEU A 320 11.98 -22.01 7.43
CA LEU A 320 12.35 -20.64 7.77
C LEU A 320 11.18 -19.72 7.45
N LYS A 321 10.53 -19.15 8.46
CA LYS A 321 9.62 -18.02 8.25
C LYS A 321 10.45 -16.82 7.83
N THR A 322 10.40 -16.48 6.56
CA THR A 322 10.88 -15.20 6.05
C THR A 322 9.80 -14.16 6.40
N GLY A 323 10.02 -13.40 7.47
CA GLY A 323 9.30 -12.15 7.70
C GLY A 323 9.84 -11.12 6.73
N GLY A 324 9.20 -10.97 5.58
CA GLY A 324 9.34 -9.80 4.75
C GLY A 324 8.12 -8.92 5.04
N ASP A 325 8.35 -7.70 5.56
CA ASP A 325 7.36 -6.65 5.52
C ASP A 325 7.04 -6.37 4.04
N ALA A 326 5.94 -6.91 3.54
CA ALA A 326 5.27 -6.36 2.39
C ALA A 326 4.87 -4.94 2.79
N GLY A 327 5.43 -3.94 2.11
CA GLY A 327 5.18 -2.54 2.39
C GLY A 327 3.69 -2.30 2.52
N ALA A 328 3.26 -1.90 3.71
CA ALA A 328 1.91 -1.45 3.94
C ALA A 328 1.74 -0.13 3.19
N GLU A 329 1.31 -0.20 1.94
CA GLU A 329 0.70 0.95 1.31
C GLU A 329 -0.49 1.37 2.18
N LEU A 330 -0.50 2.62 2.60
CA LEU A 330 -1.62 3.26 3.27
C LEU A 330 -2.82 3.31 2.31
N GLN A 331 -3.58 2.23 2.23
CA GLN A 331 -4.83 2.14 1.48
C GLN A 331 -6.04 2.59 2.33
N GLY A 332 -5.83 3.53 3.25
CA GLY A 332 -6.88 4.06 4.11
C GLY A 332 -7.29 5.46 3.71
N SER A 333 -8.50 5.85 4.10
CA SER A 333 -8.94 7.24 4.01
C SER A 333 -7.94 8.15 4.73
N PRO A 334 -7.51 9.27 4.12
CA PRO A 334 -6.63 10.20 4.78
C PRO A 334 -7.29 10.74 6.06
N PRO A 335 -6.51 11.09 7.09
CA PRO A 335 -7.05 11.67 8.32
C PRO A 335 -7.78 12.99 8.02
N THR A 336 -8.80 13.30 8.82
CA THR A 336 -9.63 14.52 8.67
C THR A 336 -8.83 15.82 8.84
N GLN A 337 -7.73 15.78 9.60
CA GLN A 337 -6.74 16.87 9.65
C GLN A 337 -5.53 16.47 8.83
N LYS A 338 -4.96 17.42 8.09
CA LYS A 338 -3.71 17.19 7.35
C LYS A 338 -2.64 16.73 8.34
N PRO A 339 -2.11 15.51 8.19
CA PRO A 339 -1.08 15.02 9.10
C PRO A 339 0.18 15.88 8.95
N LEU A 340 0.85 16.13 10.08
CA LEU A 340 2.16 16.74 10.03
C LEU A 340 3.16 15.73 9.49
N ALA A 341 3.80 16.02 8.36
CA ALA A 341 4.88 15.23 7.79
C ALA A 341 5.87 16.18 7.09
N LEU A 342 6.93 16.53 7.79
CA LEU A 342 7.95 17.46 7.31
C LEU A 342 9.29 16.74 7.17
N TYR A 343 10.05 17.12 6.14
CA TYR A 343 11.32 16.51 5.80
C TYR A 343 12.36 17.56 5.43
N SER A 344 13.57 17.46 6.00
CA SER A 344 14.64 18.46 5.83
C SER A 344 15.38 18.36 4.50
N GLY A 345 15.24 17.26 3.76
CA GLY A 345 16.26 16.90 2.77
C GLY A 345 17.60 16.55 3.44
N ILE A 346 18.62 16.33 2.62
CA ILE A 346 19.98 16.03 3.10
C ILE A 346 20.67 17.33 3.51
N VAL A 347 21.05 17.43 4.78
CA VAL A 347 21.77 18.58 5.35
C VAL A 347 23.21 18.16 5.63
N THR A 348 24.17 18.99 5.19
CA THR A 348 25.59 18.82 5.53
C THR A 348 25.84 19.36 6.93
N VAL A 349 26.49 18.56 7.77
CA VAL A 349 26.83 18.93 9.13
C VAL A 349 28.15 19.70 9.12
N ALA A 350 28.26 20.76 9.92
CA ALA A 350 29.46 21.57 10.01
C ALA A 350 30.63 20.76 10.62
N ALA A 351 31.87 21.21 10.39
CA ALA A 351 33.07 20.50 10.84
C ALA A 351 33.16 20.32 12.37
N ASP A 352 32.48 21.19 13.12
CA ASP A 352 32.36 21.06 14.58
C ASP A 352 31.27 20.08 15.02
N GLY A 353 30.57 19.45 14.07
CA GLY A 353 29.49 18.50 14.33
C GLY A 353 28.12 19.14 14.55
N THR A 354 27.94 20.43 14.28
CA THR A 354 26.65 21.10 14.44
C THR A 354 25.88 21.23 13.13
N ALA A 355 24.55 21.19 13.22
CA ALA A 355 23.64 21.59 12.14
C ALA A 355 22.41 22.25 12.77
N GLU A 356 21.83 23.22 12.06
CA GLU A 356 20.55 23.84 12.43
C GLU A 356 19.51 23.48 11.35
N ILE A 357 18.40 22.90 11.76
CA ILE A 357 17.28 22.54 10.89
C ILE A 357 16.06 23.31 11.37
N SER A 358 15.33 23.92 10.44
CA SER A 358 14.09 24.63 10.73
C SER A 358 12.95 24.07 9.91
N PHE A 359 11.82 23.83 10.56
CA PHE A 359 10.58 23.44 9.93
C PHE A 359 9.52 24.49 10.18
N GLU A 360 8.85 24.95 9.14
CA GLU A 360 7.63 25.74 9.28
C GLU A 360 6.49 24.79 9.68
N ILE A 361 6.03 24.92 10.92
CA ILE A 361 4.94 24.09 11.44
C ILE A 361 3.63 24.66 10.91
N PRO A 362 2.83 23.87 10.16
CA PRO A 362 1.51 24.30 9.69
C PRO A 362 0.51 24.39 10.84
N GLU A 363 -0.76 24.59 10.50
CA GLU A 363 -1.88 24.48 11.45
C GLU A 363 -2.04 23.03 11.90
N PHE A 364 -1.34 22.70 12.98
CA PHE A 364 -1.32 21.37 13.57
C PHE A 364 -1.39 21.49 15.09
N ALA A 365 -2.18 20.65 15.73
CA ALA A 365 -2.23 20.52 17.18
C ALA A 365 -2.05 19.05 17.57
N GLY A 366 -0.95 18.72 18.24
CA GLY A 366 -0.65 17.35 18.61
C GLY A 366 0.80 17.17 19.04
N THR A 367 1.32 15.96 18.95
CA THR A 367 2.72 15.64 19.21
C THR A 367 3.41 15.30 17.89
N ALA A 368 4.47 16.03 17.58
CA ALA A 368 5.35 15.75 16.45
C ALA A 368 6.54 14.90 16.91
N ARG A 369 6.74 13.74 16.33
CA ARG A 369 7.96 12.95 16.50
C ARG A 369 9.01 13.41 15.53
N VAL A 370 10.08 13.96 16.05
CA VAL A 370 11.27 14.31 15.28
C VAL A 370 12.18 13.10 15.23
N MET A 371 12.47 12.63 14.02
CA MET A 371 13.31 11.46 13.76
C MET A 371 14.50 11.90 12.90
N ALA A 372 15.71 11.59 13.34
CA ALA A 372 16.93 11.94 12.64
C ALA A 372 17.76 10.71 12.32
N VAL A 373 18.35 10.71 11.13
CA VAL A 373 19.36 9.76 10.69
C VAL A 373 20.58 10.55 10.20
N ALA A 374 21.72 10.25 10.78
CA ALA A 374 23.00 10.87 10.40
C ALA A 374 23.99 9.81 9.93
N TRP A 375 24.86 10.17 8.99
CA TRP A 375 25.87 9.25 8.46
C TRP A 375 27.12 9.97 7.99
N THR A 376 28.20 9.21 7.97
CA THR A 376 29.44 9.49 7.26
C THR A 376 29.73 8.35 6.27
N ALA A 377 30.87 8.33 5.65
CA ALA A 377 31.28 7.21 4.80
C ALA A 377 31.35 5.86 5.55
N THR A 378 31.55 5.87 6.89
CA THR A 378 31.81 4.67 7.69
C THR A 378 30.96 4.54 8.94
N LYS A 379 30.19 5.57 9.33
CA LYS A 379 29.42 5.61 10.58
C LYS A 379 27.98 5.98 10.33
N LEU A 380 27.10 5.51 11.21
CA LEU A 380 25.66 5.75 11.21
C LEU A 380 25.19 6.16 12.61
N GLY A 381 24.18 7.01 12.66
CA GLY A 381 23.53 7.39 13.91
C GLY A 381 22.07 7.71 13.72
N ARG A 382 21.28 7.59 14.77
CA ARG A 382 19.87 7.96 14.80
C ARG A 382 19.48 8.57 16.12
N ALA A 383 18.44 9.40 16.10
CA ALA A 383 17.80 9.89 17.32
C ALA A 383 16.33 10.17 17.07
N THR A 384 15.54 10.12 18.13
CA THR A 384 14.13 10.51 18.12
C THR A 384 13.81 11.35 19.34
N VAL A 385 12.93 12.35 19.16
CA VAL A 385 12.43 13.20 20.25
C VAL A 385 11.03 13.66 19.91
N ASP A 386 10.16 13.75 20.90
CA ASP A 386 8.79 14.22 20.74
C ASP A 386 8.68 15.70 21.10
N VAL A 387 7.97 16.48 20.27
CA VAL A 387 7.71 17.91 20.45
C VAL A 387 6.20 18.12 20.49
N THR A 388 5.72 18.80 21.51
CA THR A 388 4.31 19.21 21.61
C THR A 388 4.07 20.46 20.77
N VAL A 389 3.07 20.41 19.89
CA VAL A 389 2.60 21.54 19.10
C VAL A 389 1.17 21.86 19.53
N ARG A 390 0.94 23.03 20.13
CA ARG A 390 -0.42 23.45 20.54
C ARG A 390 -0.51 24.94 20.82
N ASP A 391 -1.71 25.48 20.69
CA ASP A 391 -2.06 26.83 21.11
C ASP A 391 -2.44 26.92 22.60
N PRO A 392 -2.49 28.12 23.19
CA PRO A 392 -3.02 28.32 24.54
C PRO A 392 -4.48 27.87 24.70
N VAL A 393 -5.28 28.05 23.66
CA VAL A 393 -6.63 27.50 23.50
C VAL A 393 -6.62 26.62 22.26
N VAL A 394 -6.84 25.33 22.43
CA VAL A 394 -6.86 24.37 21.34
C VAL A 394 -8.25 24.35 20.73
N LEU A 395 -8.34 24.63 19.41
CA LEU A 395 -9.54 24.42 18.61
C LEU A 395 -9.39 23.11 17.86
N THR A 396 -10.33 22.20 18.07
CA THR A 396 -10.49 21.00 17.25
C THR A 396 -11.79 21.16 16.44
N ALA A 397 -11.66 21.24 15.12
CA ALA A 397 -12.81 21.22 14.23
C ALA A 397 -13.06 19.79 13.75
N THR A 398 -14.30 19.34 13.81
CA THR A 398 -14.77 18.09 13.25
C THR A 398 -15.71 18.39 12.10
N LEU A 399 -15.27 18.05 10.90
CA LEU A 399 -15.97 18.20 9.63
C LEU A 399 -16.28 16.81 9.05
N PRO A 400 -17.34 16.64 8.27
CA PRO A 400 -17.41 15.52 7.33
C PRO A 400 -16.16 15.53 6.43
N ARG A 401 -15.69 14.37 6.00
CA ARG A 401 -14.52 14.28 5.12
C ARG A 401 -14.76 14.90 3.75
N PHE A 402 -16.01 14.89 3.32
CA PHE A 402 -16.54 15.52 2.12
C PHE A 402 -18.03 15.78 2.35
N LEU A 403 -18.66 16.50 1.43
CA LEU A 403 -20.12 16.58 1.31
C LEU A 403 -20.53 16.22 -0.13
N LEU A 404 -21.78 15.83 -0.28
CA LEU A 404 -22.41 15.71 -1.58
C LEU A 404 -23.32 16.93 -1.82
N ASN A 405 -23.51 17.31 -3.07
CA ASN A 405 -24.46 18.36 -3.38
C ASN A 405 -25.86 17.98 -2.89
N GLY A 406 -26.48 18.85 -2.08
CA GLY A 406 -27.73 18.61 -1.41
C GLY A 406 -27.63 18.09 0.03
N ASP A 407 -26.43 17.86 0.55
CA ASP A 407 -26.20 17.47 1.93
C ASP A 407 -26.41 18.64 2.91
N HIS A 408 -26.90 18.29 4.11
CA HIS A 408 -26.99 19.16 5.27
C HIS A 408 -26.14 18.57 6.40
N GLY A 409 -24.88 18.99 6.49
CA GLY A 409 -23.91 18.49 7.44
C GLY A 409 -23.76 19.35 8.69
N THR A 410 -22.89 18.94 9.59
CA THR A 410 -22.56 19.67 10.82
C THR A 410 -21.06 19.88 10.93
N LEU A 411 -20.65 21.12 11.17
CA LEU A 411 -19.32 21.49 11.62
C LEU A 411 -19.32 21.59 13.14
N SER A 412 -18.58 20.74 13.82
CA SER A 412 -18.46 20.78 15.28
C SER A 412 -17.11 21.34 15.68
N PHE A 413 -17.09 22.16 16.73
CA PHE A 413 -15.88 22.67 17.35
C PHE A 413 -15.80 22.23 18.80
N ASP A 414 -14.65 21.72 19.17
CA ASP A 414 -14.23 21.56 20.56
C ASP A 414 -13.18 22.62 20.89
N LEU A 415 -13.44 23.45 21.90
CA LEU A 415 -12.49 24.40 22.43
C LEU A 415 -12.02 23.93 23.80
N ASP A 416 -10.69 23.83 23.94
CA ASP A 416 -10.03 23.46 25.19
C ASP A 416 -9.10 24.59 25.63
N ASN A 417 -9.43 25.26 26.72
CA ASN A 417 -8.60 26.31 27.31
C ASN A 417 -7.48 25.68 28.15
N VAL A 418 -6.36 25.36 27.55
CA VAL A 418 -5.22 24.69 28.21
C VAL A 418 -4.40 25.68 29.03
N GLU A 419 -4.08 26.85 28.45
CA GLU A 419 -3.16 27.85 29.00
C GLU A 419 -3.67 29.30 28.82
N GLY A 420 -4.81 29.50 28.14
CA GLY A 420 -5.41 30.80 27.86
C GLY A 420 -6.02 31.43 29.10
N ALA A 421 -6.11 32.77 29.10
CA ALA A 421 -6.78 33.52 30.18
C ALA A 421 -8.28 33.18 30.20
N PRO A 422 -8.89 33.07 31.41
CA PRO A 422 -10.34 32.90 31.51
C PRO A 422 -11.06 34.15 30.99
N GLY A 423 -12.23 33.90 30.33
CA GLY A 423 -13.07 34.97 29.78
C GLY A 423 -13.80 34.59 28.51
N ASP A 424 -14.27 35.59 27.76
CA ASP A 424 -15.09 35.39 26.56
C ASP A 424 -14.22 35.18 25.32
N TYR A 425 -14.52 34.11 24.60
CA TYR A 425 -13.93 33.75 23.33
C TYR A 425 -14.96 33.82 22.22
N THR A 426 -14.75 34.66 21.23
CA THR A 426 -15.63 34.84 20.06
C THR A 426 -15.05 34.05 18.87
N ILE A 427 -15.82 33.09 18.37
CA ILE A 427 -15.54 32.30 17.19
C ILE A 427 -16.35 32.84 16.02
N ASN A 428 -15.74 33.12 14.89
CA ASN A 428 -16.42 33.58 13.68
C ASN A 428 -16.01 32.70 12.51
N VAL A 429 -17.00 32.14 11.79
CA VAL A 429 -16.80 31.23 10.66
C VAL A 429 -17.25 31.91 9.37
N LYS A 430 -16.34 32.00 8.39
CA LYS A 430 -16.63 32.46 7.03
C LYS A 430 -16.47 31.32 6.08
N THR A 431 -17.39 31.20 5.12
CA THR A 431 -17.33 30.17 4.08
C THR A 431 -17.30 30.82 2.70
N SER A 432 -16.59 30.18 1.76
CA SER A 432 -16.65 30.49 0.34
C SER A 432 -16.79 29.19 -0.47
N GLY A 433 -17.19 29.31 -1.74
CA GLY A 433 -17.42 28.13 -2.58
C GLY A 433 -18.82 27.51 -2.37
N PRO A 434 -18.97 26.19 -2.55
CA PRO A 434 -20.28 25.52 -2.60
C PRO A 434 -20.92 25.24 -1.24
N VAL A 435 -20.32 25.63 -0.11
CA VAL A 435 -20.87 25.41 1.23
C VAL A 435 -21.24 26.73 1.89
N LYS A 436 -22.37 26.73 2.62
CA LYS A 436 -22.82 27.86 3.41
C LYS A 436 -23.09 27.45 4.85
N VAL A 437 -22.70 28.29 5.81
CA VAL A 437 -23.13 28.15 7.21
C VAL A 437 -24.57 28.62 7.33
N THR A 438 -25.42 27.79 7.93
CA THR A 438 -26.82 28.11 8.23
C THR A 438 -26.92 28.56 9.69
N GLY A 439 -27.53 29.74 9.94
CA GLY A 439 -27.65 30.35 11.26
C GLY A 439 -26.61 31.41 11.54
N ASN A 440 -26.24 31.60 12.82
CA ASN A 440 -25.29 32.65 13.20
C ASN A 440 -23.85 32.19 13.06
N PRO A 441 -23.05 32.74 12.14
CA PRO A 441 -21.67 32.35 11.92
C PRO A 441 -20.74 32.85 13.04
N ALA A 442 -21.19 33.73 13.92
CA ALA A 442 -20.42 34.27 15.04
C ALA A 442 -21.02 33.85 16.38
N THR A 443 -20.24 33.18 17.22
CA THR A 443 -20.66 32.72 18.55
C THR A 443 -19.62 33.09 19.60
N THR A 444 -20.07 33.55 20.76
CA THR A 444 -19.23 33.84 21.92
C THR A 444 -19.49 32.82 23.02
N VAL A 445 -18.39 32.24 23.55
CA VAL A 445 -18.42 31.29 24.65
C VAL A 445 -17.52 31.78 25.78
N ASN A 446 -17.95 31.65 27.00
CA ASN A 446 -17.13 31.94 28.19
C ASN A 446 -16.36 30.69 28.61
N LEU A 447 -15.04 30.76 28.70
CA LEU A 447 -14.18 29.66 29.07
C LEU A 447 -13.37 30.02 30.32
N ALA A 448 -13.54 29.23 31.37
CA ALA A 448 -12.65 29.27 32.52
C ALA A 448 -11.28 28.61 32.18
N ALA A 449 -10.28 28.79 33.03
CA ALA A 449 -9.00 28.09 32.88
C ALA A 449 -9.22 26.57 32.95
N LYS A 450 -8.59 25.83 32.03
CA LYS A 450 -8.71 24.34 31.89
C LYS A 450 -10.14 23.85 31.63
N GLN A 451 -10.99 24.70 31.08
CA GLN A 451 -12.35 24.33 30.71
C GLN A 451 -12.40 23.95 29.22
N ARG A 452 -13.21 22.93 28.94
CA ARG A 452 -13.56 22.51 27.56
C ARG A 452 -15.04 22.78 27.29
N THR A 453 -15.34 23.21 26.07
CA THR A 453 -16.70 23.36 25.58
C THR A 453 -16.80 22.91 24.12
N SER A 454 -18.00 22.52 23.72
CA SER A 454 -18.28 22.10 22.33
C SER A 454 -19.42 22.94 21.77
N MET A 455 -19.34 23.24 20.46
CA MET A 455 -20.41 23.91 19.72
C MET A 455 -20.54 23.33 18.32
N ALA A 456 -21.68 23.50 17.68
CA ALA A 456 -21.96 22.99 16.35
C ALA A 456 -22.64 24.05 15.48
N LEU A 457 -22.28 24.08 14.19
CA LEU A 457 -22.86 24.90 13.15
C LEU A 457 -23.37 24.01 12.02
N ALA A 458 -24.54 24.32 11.48
CA ALA A 458 -25.08 23.61 10.34
C ALA A 458 -24.44 24.11 9.04
N LEU A 459 -24.14 23.18 8.14
CA LEU A 459 -23.59 23.42 6.81
C LEU A 459 -24.57 22.94 5.75
N ASP A 460 -24.80 23.75 4.72
CA ASP A 460 -25.57 23.39 3.53
C ASP A 460 -24.65 23.31 2.31
N ALA A 461 -24.65 22.17 1.62
CA ALA A 461 -23.88 21.96 0.40
C ALA A 461 -24.72 22.21 -0.86
N GLY A 462 -24.31 23.18 -1.69
CA GLY A 462 -24.95 23.52 -2.94
C GLY A 462 -24.39 22.78 -4.16
N GLY A 463 -23.64 23.46 -5.01
CA GLY A 463 -22.97 22.88 -6.18
C GLY A 463 -21.79 21.97 -5.81
N THR A 464 -20.89 21.72 -6.76
CA THR A 464 -19.66 20.94 -6.54
C THR A 464 -18.41 21.81 -6.56
N GLY A 465 -17.34 21.34 -5.93
CA GLY A 465 -16.05 22.04 -5.84
C GLY A 465 -15.54 22.06 -4.40
N THR A 466 -14.41 22.73 -4.18
CA THR A 466 -13.84 22.91 -2.85
C THR A 466 -14.42 24.14 -2.17
N ALA A 467 -14.95 23.98 -0.98
CA ALA A 467 -15.34 25.08 -0.10
C ALA A 467 -14.18 25.40 0.84
N GLU A 468 -13.93 26.69 1.08
CA GLU A 468 -12.98 27.17 2.05
C GLU A 468 -13.71 27.69 3.28
N LEU A 469 -13.26 27.28 4.46
CA LEU A 469 -13.83 27.69 5.74
C LEU A 469 -12.74 28.36 6.58
N ASP A 470 -12.87 29.67 6.80
CA ASP A 470 -11.99 30.46 7.66
C ASP A 470 -12.62 30.60 9.04
N VAL A 471 -11.92 30.19 10.08
CA VAL A 471 -12.37 30.23 11.47
C VAL A 471 -11.46 31.15 12.25
N ASP A 472 -11.98 32.30 12.66
CA ASP A 472 -11.29 33.29 13.49
C ASP A 472 -11.73 33.16 14.95
N ILE A 473 -10.80 33.07 15.90
CA ILE A 473 -11.06 33.07 17.33
C ILE A 473 -10.41 34.31 17.94
N LYS A 474 -11.19 35.09 18.71
CA LYS A 474 -10.70 36.21 19.50
C LYS A 474 -10.98 35.96 20.98
N GLY A 475 -9.98 36.11 21.83
CA GLY A 475 -10.07 35.86 23.25
C GLY A 475 -9.46 36.96 24.09
N PRO A 476 -9.46 36.82 25.45
CA PRO A 476 -8.88 37.77 26.39
C PRO A 476 -7.39 38.02 26.09
N ASN A 477 -6.89 39.14 26.58
CA ASN A 477 -5.48 39.60 26.45
C ASN A 477 -5.00 39.72 25.00
N GLY A 478 -5.93 39.97 24.06
CA GLY A 478 -5.60 40.13 22.64
C GLY A 478 -5.28 38.81 21.93
N LEU A 479 -5.61 37.65 22.49
CA LEU A 479 -5.47 36.38 21.80
C LEU A 479 -6.26 36.40 20.50
N THR A 480 -5.58 36.06 19.39
CA THR A 480 -6.18 35.84 18.09
C THR A 480 -5.62 34.55 17.51
N LEU A 481 -6.51 33.65 17.08
CA LEU A 481 -6.17 32.42 16.37
C LEU A 481 -6.99 32.40 15.08
N ALA A 482 -6.36 31.99 13.98
CA ALA A 482 -7.02 31.74 12.69
C ALA A 482 -6.82 30.30 12.28
N ARG A 483 -7.82 29.68 11.70
CA ARG A 483 -7.77 28.33 11.15
C ARG A 483 -8.44 28.31 9.80
N HIS A 484 -7.85 27.51 8.91
CA HIS A 484 -8.33 27.38 7.55
C HIS A 484 -8.62 25.92 7.23
N TYR A 485 -9.81 25.63 6.75
CA TYR A 485 -10.24 24.26 6.39
C TYR A 485 -10.77 24.25 4.96
N ALA A 486 -10.39 23.22 4.20
CA ALA A 486 -10.96 22.94 2.90
C ALA A 486 -11.93 21.75 3.00
N LEU A 487 -13.10 21.86 2.38
CA LEU A 487 -14.12 20.81 2.38
C LEU A 487 -14.63 20.60 0.96
N ASP A 488 -14.38 19.43 0.40
CA ASP A 488 -14.83 19.10 -0.95
C ASP A 488 -16.30 18.75 -0.97
N VAL A 489 -17.02 19.35 -1.92
CA VAL A 489 -18.40 18.97 -2.26
C VAL A 489 -18.37 18.22 -3.59
N LYS A 490 -18.76 16.96 -3.55
CA LYS A 490 -18.80 16.05 -4.70
C LYS A 490 -20.19 15.94 -5.26
N ALA A 491 -20.33 15.46 -6.50
CA ALA A 491 -21.64 15.14 -7.04
C ALA A 491 -22.20 13.89 -6.36
N ALA A 492 -23.51 13.93 -6.04
CA ALA A 492 -24.23 12.79 -5.48
C ALA A 492 -24.54 11.70 -6.53
N THR A 493 -24.42 12.03 -7.80
CA THR A 493 -24.68 11.15 -8.95
C THR A 493 -23.40 10.93 -9.75
N GLN A 494 -23.32 9.79 -10.42
CA GLN A 494 -22.16 9.47 -11.27
C GLN A 494 -22.14 10.34 -12.52
N ILE A 495 -20.94 10.62 -13.03
CA ILE A 495 -20.76 11.36 -14.28
C ILE A 495 -21.24 10.50 -15.45
N LEU A 496 -22.16 11.05 -16.24
CA LEU A 496 -22.63 10.47 -17.49
C LEU A 496 -21.97 11.19 -18.66
N ALA A 497 -21.79 10.47 -19.79
CA ALA A 497 -21.37 11.06 -21.06
C ALA A 497 -22.45 10.79 -22.12
N ARG A 498 -22.88 11.84 -22.80
CA ARG A 498 -23.82 11.78 -23.91
C ARG A 498 -23.10 12.18 -25.18
N ARG A 499 -23.04 11.28 -26.13
CA ARG A 499 -22.31 11.43 -27.39
C ARG A 499 -23.31 11.69 -28.53
N SER A 500 -23.04 12.71 -29.31
CA SER A 500 -23.78 13.02 -30.54
C SER A 500 -22.80 13.20 -31.71
N ILE A 501 -23.21 12.80 -32.89
CA ILE A 501 -22.41 12.87 -34.11
C ILE A 501 -23.17 13.74 -35.12
N ARG A 502 -22.44 14.65 -35.78
CA ARG A 502 -22.96 15.50 -36.82
C ARG A 502 -22.01 15.56 -38.00
N THR A 503 -22.50 15.26 -39.17
CA THR A 503 -21.76 15.48 -40.42
C THR A 503 -21.87 16.95 -40.80
N LEU A 504 -20.74 17.60 -41.05
CA LEU A 504 -20.69 18.96 -41.53
C LEU A 504 -20.23 18.97 -43.01
N ALA A 505 -21.12 19.24 -43.91
CA ALA A 505 -20.79 19.51 -45.32
C ALA A 505 -20.05 20.84 -45.44
N LYS A 506 -19.52 21.13 -46.65
CA LYS A 506 -18.84 22.40 -46.94
C LYS A 506 -19.74 23.59 -46.58
N GLY A 507 -19.22 24.52 -45.78
CA GLY A 507 -19.91 25.73 -45.31
C GLY A 507 -20.88 25.51 -44.14
N GLU A 508 -21.14 24.26 -43.72
CA GLU A 508 -21.98 24.00 -42.56
C GLU A 508 -21.23 24.28 -41.26
N SER A 509 -22.00 24.69 -40.26
CA SER A 509 -21.49 25.06 -38.95
C SER A 509 -22.19 24.28 -37.82
N LEU A 510 -21.45 23.99 -36.78
CA LEU A 510 -21.92 23.52 -35.49
C LEU A 510 -21.68 24.61 -34.44
N THR A 511 -22.68 24.94 -33.66
CA THR A 511 -22.56 25.87 -32.55
C THR A 511 -22.79 25.11 -31.22
N LEU A 512 -21.84 25.19 -30.30
CA LEU A 512 -21.95 24.69 -28.95
C LEU A 512 -22.34 25.85 -28.02
N THR A 513 -23.32 25.63 -27.14
CA THR A 513 -23.83 26.62 -26.20
C THR A 513 -23.89 26.07 -24.80
N SER A 514 -23.89 26.91 -23.77
CA SER A 514 -23.88 26.50 -22.35
C SER A 514 -25.19 25.85 -21.89
N ASP A 515 -26.28 25.96 -22.65
CA ASP A 515 -27.58 25.33 -22.33
C ASP A 515 -27.50 23.78 -22.38
N MET A 516 -26.49 23.21 -23.08
CA MET A 516 -26.25 21.76 -23.07
C MET A 516 -25.88 21.18 -21.69
N PHE A 517 -25.59 22.04 -20.72
CA PHE A 517 -25.28 21.65 -19.34
C PHE A 517 -26.44 21.87 -18.36
N SER A 518 -27.60 22.31 -18.82
CA SER A 518 -28.74 22.76 -17.98
C SER A 518 -29.30 21.66 -17.06
N ASP A 519 -29.15 20.40 -17.42
CA ASP A 519 -29.58 19.24 -16.64
C ASP A 519 -28.46 18.60 -15.81
N LEU A 520 -27.28 19.24 -15.78
CA LEU A 520 -26.11 18.77 -15.03
C LEU A 520 -25.89 19.59 -13.75
N VAL A 521 -25.37 18.94 -12.72
CA VAL A 521 -24.97 19.58 -11.47
C VAL A 521 -23.92 20.63 -11.75
N GLN A 522 -24.11 21.83 -11.19
CA GLN A 522 -23.20 22.95 -11.40
C GLN A 522 -21.76 22.58 -10.99
N GLY A 523 -20.82 22.90 -11.86
CA GLY A 523 -19.40 22.57 -11.64
C GLY A 523 -18.95 21.23 -12.23
N THR A 524 -19.88 20.35 -12.68
CA THR A 524 -19.52 19.04 -13.25
C THR A 524 -19.56 18.98 -14.77
N GLY A 525 -20.24 19.94 -15.41
CA GLY A 525 -20.46 19.96 -16.86
C GLY A 525 -19.18 20.23 -17.67
N GLY A 526 -18.98 19.43 -18.70
CA GLY A 526 -17.97 19.66 -19.71
C GLY A 526 -18.35 19.08 -21.06
N VAL A 527 -17.83 19.64 -22.14
CA VAL A 527 -18.02 19.15 -23.49
C VAL A 527 -16.69 18.85 -24.14
N SER A 528 -16.61 17.73 -24.83
CA SER A 528 -15.49 17.39 -25.72
C SER A 528 -15.97 17.45 -27.15
N LEU A 529 -15.20 18.10 -28.01
CA LEU A 529 -15.44 18.24 -29.43
C LEU A 529 -14.29 17.63 -30.21
N SER A 530 -14.59 16.68 -31.08
CA SER A 530 -13.66 16.13 -32.05
C SER A 530 -14.23 16.38 -33.46
N VAL A 531 -13.41 16.94 -34.38
CA VAL A 531 -13.77 17.07 -35.77
C VAL A 531 -12.70 16.41 -36.62
N SER A 532 -13.06 15.38 -37.33
CA SER A 532 -12.16 14.56 -38.16
C SER A 532 -12.92 13.90 -39.32
N MET A 533 -12.24 13.11 -40.14
CA MET A 533 -12.87 12.29 -41.16
C MET A 533 -13.55 11.04 -40.62
N SER A 534 -13.28 10.66 -39.36
CA SER A 534 -13.82 9.46 -38.70
C SER A 534 -14.69 9.79 -37.48
N THR A 535 -15.79 9.07 -37.30
CA THR A 535 -16.64 9.18 -36.10
C THR A 535 -16.13 8.37 -34.93
N ALA A 536 -15.25 7.40 -35.17
CA ALA A 536 -14.84 6.42 -34.15
C ALA A 536 -13.68 6.89 -33.29
N LEU A 537 -12.84 7.82 -33.79
CA LEU A 537 -11.58 8.20 -33.18
C LEU A 537 -11.69 9.55 -32.46
N ASP A 538 -12.58 9.63 -31.49
CA ASP A 538 -12.83 10.80 -30.62
C ASP A 538 -11.87 10.82 -29.43
N ALA A 539 -10.61 11.21 -29.70
CA ALA A 539 -9.54 11.17 -28.70
C ALA A 539 -9.86 11.99 -27.42
N ALA A 540 -10.55 13.12 -27.54
CA ALA A 540 -10.84 13.99 -26.39
C ALA A 540 -11.81 13.35 -25.40
N THR A 541 -12.87 12.71 -25.88
CA THR A 541 -13.82 11.99 -25.04
C THR A 541 -13.22 10.73 -24.45
N ILE A 542 -12.44 9.99 -25.27
CA ILE A 542 -11.83 8.72 -24.88
C ILE A 542 -10.80 8.94 -23.76
N LEU A 543 -9.99 10.00 -23.82
CA LEU A 543 -9.03 10.35 -22.76
C LEU A 543 -9.73 10.64 -21.43
N LYS A 544 -10.89 11.33 -21.45
CA LYS A 544 -11.69 11.55 -20.23
C LYS A 544 -12.27 10.23 -19.69
N ALA A 545 -12.70 9.34 -20.57
CA ALA A 545 -13.21 8.04 -20.15
C ALA A 545 -12.15 7.16 -19.49
N LEU A 546 -10.88 7.28 -19.88
CA LEU A 546 -9.75 6.57 -19.25
C LEU A 546 -9.51 6.98 -17.80
N ASP A 547 -9.95 8.16 -17.36
CA ASP A 547 -9.81 8.62 -15.97
C ASP A 547 -10.88 8.05 -15.02
N ARG A 548 -11.79 7.21 -15.50
CA ARG A 548 -12.89 6.63 -14.73
C ARG A 548 -12.43 5.75 -13.56
N TYR A 549 -11.30 5.05 -13.71
CA TYR A 549 -10.75 4.15 -12.68
C TYR A 549 -9.41 4.68 -12.15
N PRO A 550 -9.40 5.68 -11.26
CA PRO A 550 -8.18 6.36 -10.82
C PRO A 550 -7.17 5.45 -10.12
N ASN A 551 -7.63 4.35 -9.52
CA ASN A 551 -6.79 3.41 -8.77
C ASN A 551 -6.81 1.98 -9.34
N GLY A 552 -6.98 1.85 -10.63
CA GLY A 552 -7.15 0.59 -11.32
C GLY A 552 -5.99 -0.41 -11.19
N CYS A 553 -6.22 -1.61 -11.73
CA CYS A 553 -5.22 -2.68 -11.85
C CYS A 553 -4.04 -2.26 -12.77
N SER A 554 -3.00 -3.09 -12.86
CA SER A 554 -1.83 -2.80 -13.71
C SER A 554 -2.20 -2.63 -15.19
N GLU A 555 -3.19 -3.38 -15.69
CA GLU A 555 -3.72 -3.20 -17.03
C GLU A 555 -4.33 -1.80 -17.19
N GLN A 556 -5.20 -1.38 -16.28
CA GLN A 556 -5.89 -0.09 -16.35
C GLN A 556 -4.93 1.09 -16.19
N ILE A 557 -3.93 0.98 -15.29
CA ILE A 557 -2.87 1.98 -15.15
C ILE A 557 -2.11 2.13 -16.47
N THR A 558 -1.73 1.01 -17.08
CA THR A 558 -1.02 1.00 -18.36
C THR A 558 -1.88 1.59 -19.48
N SER A 559 -3.15 1.20 -19.57
CA SER A 559 -4.12 1.69 -20.56
C SER A 559 -4.38 3.19 -20.46
N ARG A 560 -4.34 3.74 -19.25
CA ARG A 560 -4.42 5.20 -19.04
C ARG A 560 -3.14 5.93 -19.43
N ALA A 561 -1.99 5.38 -19.03
CA ALA A 561 -0.70 6.03 -19.18
C ALA A 561 -0.13 5.93 -20.62
N MET A 562 -0.37 4.82 -21.31
CA MET A 562 0.13 4.57 -22.67
C MET A 562 -0.28 5.69 -23.66
N PRO A 563 -1.55 6.11 -23.76
CA PRO A 563 -1.96 7.22 -24.62
C PRO A 563 -1.36 8.56 -24.21
N LEU A 564 -1.14 8.80 -22.90
CA LEU A 564 -0.60 10.06 -22.40
C LEU A 564 0.80 10.35 -22.94
N LEU A 565 1.58 9.34 -23.25
CA LEU A 565 2.89 9.48 -23.91
C LEU A 565 2.82 10.27 -25.24
N TYR A 566 1.63 10.39 -25.81
CA TYR A 566 1.41 10.97 -27.13
C TYR A 566 0.38 12.12 -27.13
N VAL A 567 -0.21 12.44 -25.98
CA VAL A 567 -1.24 13.52 -25.87
C VAL A 567 -0.65 14.87 -26.29
N ASN A 568 0.55 15.21 -25.82
CA ASN A 568 1.18 16.47 -26.17
C ASN A 568 1.58 16.51 -27.66
N ASP A 569 1.91 15.38 -28.28
CA ASP A 569 2.15 15.30 -29.74
C ASP A 569 0.85 15.62 -30.49
N LEU A 570 -0.30 15.09 -30.04
CA LEU A 570 -1.62 15.39 -30.59
C LEU A 570 -2.00 16.86 -30.38
N ALA A 571 -1.77 17.39 -29.17
CA ALA A 571 -2.03 18.80 -28.85
C ALA A 571 -1.18 19.76 -29.69
N MET A 572 0.11 19.48 -29.88
CA MET A 572 0.99 20.28 -30.73
C MET A 572 0.56 20.24 -32.18
N SER A 573 0.17 19.07 -32.72
CA SER A 573 -0.30 18.96 -34.10
C SER A 573 -1.59 19.75 -34.33
N ALA A 574 -2.40 19.94 -33.29
CA ALA A 574 -3.65 20.70 -33.32
C ALA A 574 -3.50 22.16 -32.85
N HIS A 575 -2.27 22.65 -32.62
CA HIS A 575 -1.94 24.00 -32.14
C HIS A 575 -2.64 24.36 -30.80
N LEU A 576 -2.79 23.40 -29.90
CA LEU A 576 -3.39 23.54 -28.56
C LEU A 576 -2.34 23.75 -27.47
N ALA A 577 -2.77 24.28 -26.34
CA ALA A 577 -1.93 24.31 -25.13
C ALA A 577 -1.61 22.88 -24.64
N MET A 578 -0.36 22.65 -24.28
CA MET A 578 0.07 21.36 -23.72
C MET A 578 -0.43 21.22 -22.28
N ASP A 579 -0.83 20.00 -21.90
CA ASP A 579 -1.16 19.68 -20.51
C ASP A 579 0.14 19.46 -19.72
N THR A 580 0.45 20.38 -18.79
CA THR A 580 1.65 20.32 -17.96
C THR A 580 1.58 19.22 -16.88
N ALA A 581 0.39 18.72 -16.56
CA ALA A 581 0.20 17.65 -15.59
C ALA A 581 0.44 16.24 -16.17
N VAL A 582 0.50 16.08 -17.49
CA VAL A 582 0.67 14.80 -18.17
C VAL A 582 1.95 14.10 -17.74
N ASP A 583 3.07 14.81 -17.66
CA ASP A 583 4.36 14.25 -17.28
C ASP A 583 4.34 13.65 -15.89
N GLN A 584 3.68 14.32 -14.93
CA GLN A 584 3.53 13.78 -13.57
C GLN A 584 2.67 12.53 -13.56
N ARG A 585 1.56 12.52 -14.29
CA ARG A 585 0.68 11.34 -14.40
C ARG A 585 1.39 10.13 -15.00
N ILE A 586 2.29 10.34 -15.96
CA ILE A 586 3.12 9.27 -16.54
C ILE A 586 4.12 8.74 -15.52
N LYS A 587 4.80 9.63 -14.78
CA LYS A 587 5.73 9.25 -13.70
C LYS A 587 5.03 8.43 -12.62
N ASP A 588 3.89 8.92 -12.15
CA ASP A 588 3.07 8.21 -11.14
C ASP A 588 2.64 6.82 -11.63
N ALA A 589 2.32 6.68 -12.92
CA ALA A 589 1.98 5.39 -13.50
C ALA A 589 3.19 4.44 -13.55
N ILE A 590 4.38 4.95 -13.93
CA ILE A 590 5.62 4.17 -13.91
C ILE A 590 5.90 3.66 -12.50
N ASP A 591 5.86 4.54 -11.49
CA ASP A 591 6.16 4.19 -10.10
C ASP A 591 5.17 3.14 -9.57
N ARG A 592 3.88 3.30 -9.85
CA ARG A 592 2.83 2.35 -9.45
C ARG A 592 2.97 0.98 -10.11
N LEU A 593 3.35 0.93 -11.38
CA LEU A 593 3.58 -0.33 -12.09
C LEU A 593 4.84 -1.03 -11.57
N LEU A 594 5.92 -0.28 -11.35
CA LEU A 594 7.16 -0.84 -10.79
C LEU A 594 6.99 -1.35 -9.35
N ALA A 595 6.11 -0.74 -8.55
CA ALA A 595 5.72 -1.26 -7.23
C ALA A 595 5.01 -2.64 -7.30
N ARG A 596 4.42 -2.98 -8.45
CA ARG A 596 3.78 -4.27 -8.70
C ARG A 596 4.67 -5.27 -9.46
N GLN A 597 5.93 -4.94 -9.64
CA GLN A 597 6.89 -5.86 -10.26
C GLN A 597 7.39 -6.89 -9.25
N GLY A 598 7.27 -8.17 -9.59
CA GLY A 598 7.84 -9.28 -8.84
C GLY A 598 9.36 -9.39 -9.03
N SER A 599 10.02 -10.16 -8.16
CA SER A 599 11.46 -10.39 -8.20
C SER A 599 11.95 -11.09 -9.49
N ASN A 600 11.06 -11.78 -10.20
CA ASN A 600 11.32 -12.43 -11.50
C ASN A 600 11.02 -11.52 -12.70
N GLY A 601 10.69 -10.25 -12.46
CA GLY A 601 10.36 -9.26 -13.49
C GLY A 601 8.90 -9.27 -13.98
N SER A 602 8.05 -10.18 -13.51
CA SER A 602 6.63 -10.23 -13.86
C SER A 602 5.83 -9.12 -13.18
N PHE A 603 4.69 -8.76 -13.74
CA PHE A 603 3.77 -7.78 -13.17
C PHE A 603 2.48 -8.44 -12.70
N GLY A 604 2.10 -8.19 -11.45
CA GLY A 604 0.80 -8.62 -10.98
C GLY A 604 -0.31 -7.65 -11.33
N LEU A 605 -1.53 -8.15 -11.45
CA LEU A 605 -2.67 -7.32 -11.79
C LEU A 605 -2.99 -6.32 -10.67
N TRP A 606 -3.01 -6.78 -9.41
CA TRP A 606 -3.32 -5.98 -8.23
C TRP A 606 -2.16 -5.90 -7.23
N SER A 607 -1.35 -6.94 -7.12
CA SER A 607 -0.22 -7.08 -6.19
C SER A 607 1.09 -7.26 -6.93
N ALA A 608 2.21 -7.41 -6.21
CA ALA A 608 3.51 -7.63 -6.82
C ALA A 608 3.66 -9.06 -7.35
N GLY A 609 4.04 -9.17 -8.63
CA GLY A 609 4.29 -10.44 -9.32
C GLY A 609 3.02 -11.15 -9.81
N GLY A 610 3.15 -11.94 -10.86
CA GLY A 610 2.07 -12.71 -11.49
C GLY A 610 2.60 -13.63 -12.58
N ASP A 611 1.68 -14.34 -13.25
CA ASP A 611 1.99 -15.26 -14.35
C ASP A 611 1.26 -14.91 -15.67
N ASP A 612 0.70 -13.70 -15.78
CA ASP A 612 0.09 -13.22 -17.01
C ASP A 612 1.14 -12.69 -17.98
N ALA A 613 1.56 -13.50 -18.94
CA ALA A 613 2.58 -13.14 -19.91
C ALA A 613 2.13 -12.02 -20.87
N TRP A 614 0.83 -11.90 -21.14
CA TRP A 614 0.28 -10.81 -21.94
C TRP A 614 0.40 -9.47 -21.19
N LEU A 615 0.06 -9.47 -19.90
CA LEU A 615 0.19 -8.29 -19.03
C LEU A 615 1.66 -7.88 -18.89
N ASP A 616 2.57 -8.85 -18.70
CA ASP A 616 4.01 -8.61 -18.65
C ASP A 616 4.50 -7.89 -19.92
N ALA A 617 4.07 -8.35 -21.10
CA ALA A 617 4.38 -7.72 -22.38
C ALA A 617 3.76 -6.33 -22.51
N TYR A 618 2.50 -6.14 -22.07
CA TYR A 618 1.79 -4.86 -22.17
C TYR A 618 2.42 -3.77 -21.30
N VAL A 619 2.73 -4.10 -20.07
CA VAL A 619 3.42 -3.16 -19.15
C VAL A 619 4.83 -2.86 -19.68
N THR A 620 5.56 -3.87 -20.17
CA THR A 620 6.92 -3.68 -20.71
C THR A 620 6.91 -2.84 -22.00
N ASP A 621 5.89 -2.94 -22.87
CA ASP A 621 5.68 -2.05 -24.01
C ASP A 621 5.52 -0.59 -23.56
N PHE A 622 4.68 -0.35 -22.55
CA PHE A 622 4.52 0.99 -21.98
C PHE A 622 5.85 1.55 -21.45
N LEU A 623 6.57 0.77 -20.63
CA LEU A 623 7.87 1.19 -20.09
C LEU A 623 8.90 1.44 -21.20
N THR A 624 8.89 0.64 -22.26
CA THR A 624 9.74 0.83 -23.45
C THR A 624 9.43 2.17 -24.10
N ARG A 625 8.14 2.44 -24.39
CA ARG A 625 7.70 3.68 -25.02
C ARG A 625 7.94 4.91 -24.13
N ALA A 626 7.79 4.76 -22.81
CA ALA A 626 8.12 5.80 -21.83
C ALA A 626 9.61 6.17 -21.90
N ARG A 627 10.52 5.19 -21.96
CA ARG A 627 11.97 5.41 -22.16
C ARG A 627 12.27 6.09 -23.50
N GLU A 628 11.62 5.67 -24.58
CA GLU A 628 11.77 6.30 -25.90
C GLU A 628 11.35 7.78 -25.89
N LYS A 629 10.40 8.15 -25.01
CA LYS A 629 9.94 9.53 -24.80
C LYS A 629 10.78 10.30 -23.76
N GLY A 630 11.81 9.68 -23.17
CA GLY A 630 12.73 10.32 -22.24
C GLY A 630 12.32 10.26 -20.76
N PHE A 631 11.27 9.50 -20.42
CA PHE A 631 10.92 9.29 -19.00
C PHE A 631 11.91 8.36 -18.32
N ALA A 632 12.20 8.65 -17.05
CA ALA A 632 13.09 7.84 -16.24
C ALA A 632 12.40 6.53 -15.83
N VAL A 633 12.96 5.40 -16.26
CA VAL A 633 12.60 4.06 -15.81
C VAL A 633 13.90 3.40 -15.34
N PRO A 634 13.99 2.92 -14.07
CA PRO A 634 15.22 2.34 -13.53
C PRO A 634 15.72 1.15 -14.37
N ASP A 635 16.98 1.18 -14.79
CA ASP A 635 17.55 0.20 -15.72
C ASP A 635 17.48 -1.25 -15.21
N VAL A 636 17.69 -1.47 -13.92
CA VAL A 636 17.63 -2.82 -13.33
C VAL A 636 16.23 -3.41 -13.41
N LEU A 637 15.21 -2.62 -13.09
CA LEU A 637 13.81 -3.06 -13.12
C LEU A 637 13.33 -3.24 -14.56
N PHE A 638 13.68 -2.32 -15.46
CA PHE A 638 13.36 -2.45 -16.88
C PHE A 638 14.01 -3.69 -17.52
N LYS A 639 15.28 -3.94 -17.21
CA LYS A 639 15.97 -5.16 -17.68
C LYS A 639 15.28 -6.42 -17.16
N SER A 640 14.89 -6.45 -15.88
CA SER A 640 14.16 -7.58 -15.30
C SER A 640 12.84 -7.85 -16.04
N ALA A 641 12.07 -6.80 -16.36
CA ALA A 641 10.85 -6.92 -17.15
C ALA A 641 11.13 -7.47 -18.56
N LEU A 642 12.15 -6.95 -19.24
CA LEU A 642 12.50 -7.40 -20.58
C LEU A 642 13.03 -8.86 -20.59
N ASP A 643 13.80 -9.26 -19.57
CA ASP A 643 14.25 -10.64 -19.40
C ASP A 643 13.06 -11.58 -19.12
N ARG A 644 12.05 -11.14 -18.35
CA ARG A 644 10.79 -11.89 -18.15
C ARG A 644 10.07 -12.13 -19.47
N VAL A 645 9.88 -11.09 -20.29
CA VAL A 645 9.27 -11.20 -21.63
C VAL A 645 10.08 -12.12 -22.54
N ARG A 646 11.43 -12.02 -22.52
CA ARG A 646 12.30 -12.91 -23.28
C ARG A 646 12.14 -14.37 -22.86
N ASN A 647 12.12 -14.63 -21.55
CA ASN A 647 11.95 -15.98 -21.03
C ASN A 647 10.59 -16.56 -21.39
N SER A 648 9.52 -15.74 -21.37
CA SER A 648 8.19 -16.17 -21.81
C SER A 648 8.21 -16.59 -23.29
N VAL A 649 8.82 -15.79 -24.17
CA VAL A 649 8.94 -16.10 -25.60
C VAL A 649 9.73 -17.38 -25.84
N VAL A 650 10.89 -17.54 -25.17
CA VAL A 650 11.77 -18.72 -25.33
C VAL A 650 11.09 -20.02 -24.82
N ASN A 651 10.29 -19.90 -23.77
CA ASN A 651 9.59 -21.04 -23.14
C ASN A 651 8.20 -21.30 -23.73
N ALA A 652 7.78 -20.56 -24.74
CA ALA A 652 6.49 -20.78 -25.43
C ALA A 652 6.55 -22.06 -26.28
N ASN A 653 6.30 -23.22 -25.64
CA ASN A 653 6.40 -24.53 -26.28
C ASN A 653 5.24 -24.83 -27.24
N GLU A 654 4.08 -24.21 -27.05
CA GLU A 654 2.86 -24.46 -27.84
C GLU A 654 2.12 -23.14 -28.11
N PRO A 655 2.58 -22.33 -29.08
CA PRO A 655 1.96 -21.05 -29.40
C PRO A 655 0.50 -21.17 -29.85
N GLU A 656 0.07 -22.39 -30.18
CA GLU A 656 -1.30 -22.67 -30.62
C GLU A 656 -2.31 -22.72 -29.46
N LYS A 657 -1.90 -23.00 -28.22
CA LYS A 657 -2.78 -23.13 -27.05
C LYS A 657 -3.49 -21.82 -26.67
N ASP A 658 -2.79 -20.70 -26.74
CA ASP A 658 -3.30 -19.37 -26.41
C ASP A 658 -3.67 -18.54 -27.65
N GLY A 659 -3.68 -19.15 -28.84
CA GLY A 659 -3.84 -18.45 -30.11
C GLY A 659 -2.68 -17.53 -30.45
N GLY A 660 -1.51 -17.78 -29.89
CA GLY A 660 -0.24 -17.08 -30.13
C GLY A 660 -0.19 -15.64 -29.62
N ARG A 661 -1.13 -15.22 -28.75
CA ARG A 661 -1.25 -13.84 -28.26
C ARG A 661 -0.03 -13.41 -27.45
N ASP A 662 0.40 -14.23 -26.48
CA ASP A 662 1.48 -13.93 -25.57
C ASP A 662 2.82 -13.90 -26.32
N LEU A 663 3.02 -14.86 -27.21
CA LEU A 663 4.20 -14.95 -28.08
C LEU A 663 4.30 -13.77 -29.03
N ALA A 664 3.21 -13.39 -29.71
CA ALA A 664 3.21 -12.28 -30.66
C ALA A 664 3.51 -10.95 -30.00
N TYR A 665 2.93 -10.71 -28.82
CA TYR A 665 3.18 -9.48 -28.09
C TYR A 665 4.60 -9.46 -27.54
N GLY A 666 5.06 -10.53 -26.91
CA GLY A 666 6.44 -10.64 -26.43
C GLY A 666 7.48 -10.39 -27.54
N LEU A 667 7.30 -11.00 -28.71
CA LEU A 667 8.16 -10.79 -29.87
C LEU A 667 8.14 -9.33 -30.35
N TYR A 668 6.99 -8.67 -30.34
CA TYR A 668 6.89 -7.25 -30.68
C TYR A 668 7.67 -6.36 -29.71
N VAL A 669 7.52 -6.59 -28.42
CA VAL A 669 8.25 -5.86 -27.36
C VAL A 669 9.75 -6.07 -27.50
N LEU A 670 10.18 -7.29 -27.74
CA LEU A 670 11.60 -7.62 -27.97
C LEU A 670 12.12 -6.95 -29.24
N ALA A 671 11.35 -6.93 -30.34
CA ALA A 671 11.73 -6.26 -31.58
C ALA A 671 11.91 -4.76 -31.35
N ARG A 672 11.03 -4.13 -30.59
CA ARG A 672 11.10 -2.70 -30.24
C ARG A 672 12.35 -2.36 -29.42
N ASN A 673 12.86 -3.32 -28.65
CA ASN A 673 14.10 -3.22 -27.87
C ASN A 673 15.34 -3.78 -28.58
N GLY A 674 15.23 -4.11 -29.88
CA GLY A 674 16.36 -4.65 -30.67
C GLY A 674 16.81 -6.05 -30.27
N ALA A 675 15.97 -6.81 -29.55
CA ALA A 675 16.29 -8.10 -28.95
C ALA A 675 15.46 -9.28 -29.50
N ALA A 676 14.66 -9.06 -30.56
CA ALA A 676 13.82 -10.12 -31.12
C ALA A 676 14.60 -11.18 -31.89
N PRO A 677 14.28 -12.47 -31.73
CA PRO A 677 14.80 -13.55 -32.54
C PRO A 677 14.18 -13.48 -33.96
N ILE A 678 14.92 -12.94 -34.93
CA ILE A 678 14.43 -12.70 -36.30
C ILE A 678 13.98 -14.01 -36.98
N GLY A 679 14.63 -15.13 -36.67
CA GLY A 679 14.24 -16.46 -37.18
C GLY A 679 12.82 -16.83 -36.78
N ASP A 680 12.45 -16.60 -35.51
CA ASP A 680 11.12 -16.93 -35.00
C ASP A 680 10.02 -16.03 -35.59
N LEU A 681 10.31 -14.72 -35.77
CA LEU A 681 9.42 -13.81 -36.46
C LEU A 681 9.10 -14.30 -37.88
N ARG A 682 10.11 -14.72 -38.64
CA ARG A 682 9.98 -15.25 -40.01
C ARG A 682 9.24 -16.57 -40.03
N TYR A 683 9.59 -17.47 -39.12
CA TYR A 683 8.96 -18.79 -38.99
C TYR A 683 7.45 -18.64 -38.71
N LEU A 684 7.05 -17.79 -37.76
CA LEU A 684 5.66 -17.53 -37.47
C LEU A 684 4.91 -16.94 -38.66
N ALA A 685 5.53 -15.98 -39.36
CA ALA A 685 4.90 -15.34 -40.52
C ALA A 685 4.73 -16.28 -41.72
N ASP A 686 5.70 -17.19 -41.95
CA ASP A 686 5.69 -18.07 -43.11
C ASP A 686 4.95 -19.39 -42.87
N THR A 687 4.94 -19.92 -41.64
CA THR A 687 4.46 -21.28 -41.37
C THR A 687 3.34 -21.38 -40.33
N LYS A 688 3.21 -20.41 -39.43
CA LYS A 688 2.27 -20.48 -38.30
C LYS A 688 1.29 -19.30 -38.24
N LEU A 689 1.23 -18.47 -39.27
CA LEU A 689 0.37 -17.26 -39.29
C LEU A 689 -1.12 -17.60 -39.05
N GLY A 690 -1.57 -18.74 -39.58
CA GLY A 690 -2.96 -19.23 -39.37
C GLY A 690 -3.28 -19.57 -37.90
N ASN A 691 -2.28 -19.86 -37.07
CA ASN A 691 -2.44 -20.21 -35.67
C ASN A 691 -2.57 -18.97 -34.77
N LEU A 692 -2.25 -17.78 -35.27
CA LEU A 692 -2.52 -16.54 -34.56
C LEU A 692 -4.00 -16.21 -34.63
N ALA A 693 -4.69 -16.37 -33.49
CA ALA A 693 -6.16 -16.35 -33.46
C ALA A 693 -6.75 -14.94 -33.61
N THR A 694 -6.01 -13.89 -33.22
CA THR A 694 -6.55 -12.53 -33.16
C THR A 694 -5.86 -11.58 -34.12
N SER A 695 -6.59 -10.56 -34.57
CA SER A 695 -6.04 -9.51 -35.42
C SER A 695 -4.91 -8.74 -34.75
N ILE A 696 -5.00 -8.49 -33.43
CA ILE A 696 -3.92 -7.80 -32.71
C ILE A 696 -2.64 -8.65 -32.67
N ALA A 697 -2.72 -9.97 -32.44
CA ALA A 697 -1.53 -10.82 -32.44
C ALA A 697 -0.82 -10.81 -33.81
N LYS A 698 -1.57 -10.86 -34.89
CA LYS A 698 -1.04 -10.69 -36.26
C LYS A 698 -0.45 -9.30 -36.46
N SER A 699 -1.14 -8.26 -35.97
CA SER A 699 -0.66 -6.87 -36.10
C SER A 699 0.66 -6.64 -35.34
N GLN A 700 0.80 -7.25 -34.16
CA GLN A 700 2.04 -7.21 -33.36
C GLN A 700 3.19 -7.94 -34.05
N LEU A 701 2.91 -9.12 -34.64
CA LEU A 701 3.91 -9.83 -35.44
C LEU A 701 4.32 -9.00 -36.67
N ALA A 702 3.38 -8.36 -37.37
CA ALA A 702 3.65 -7.49 -38.51
C ALA A 702 4.49 -6.28 -38.10
N ALA A 703 4.16 -5.62 -36.99
CA ALA A 703 4.92 -4.50 -36.43
C ALA A 703 6.34 -4.93 -36.03
N ALA A 704 6.51 -6.11 -35.44
CA ALA A 704 7.83 -6.66 -35.13
C ALA A 704 8.68 -6.89 -36.40
N LEU A 705 8.07 -7.45 -37.45
CA LEU A 705 8.73 -7.64 -38.75
C LEU A 705 9.13 -6.29 -39.39
N ALA A 706 8.27 -5.30 -39.31
CA ALA A 706 8.57 -3.95 -39.81
C ALA A 706 9.76 -3.32 -39.05
N LEU A 707 9.79 -3.46 -37.74
CA LEU A 707 10.87 -2.96 -36.88
C LEU A 707 12.25 -3.60 -37.21
N VAL A 708 12.27 -4.89 -37.58
CA VAL A 708 13.50 -5.58 -38.00
C VAL A 708 13.79 -5.40 -39.51
N GLY A 709 13.02 -4.57 -40.23
CA GLY A 709 13.24 -4.23 -41.64
C GLY A 709 12.68 -5.24 -42.64
N ASP A 710 11.94 -6.27 -42.23
CA ASP A 710 11.34 -7.28 -43.14
C ASP A 710 9.96 -6.79 -43.67
N LYS A 711 9.97 -5.77 -44.51
CA LYS A 711 8.78 -5.07 -44.98
C LYS A 711 7.81 -5.97 -45.73
N SER A 712 8.32 -6.85 -46.62
CA SER A 712 7.47 -7.72 -47.43
C SER A 712 6.63 -8.69 -46.59
N ARG A 713 7.23 -9.27 -45.53
CA ARG A 713 6.48 -10.12 -44.59
C ARG A 713 5.55 -9.27 -43.75
N ALA A 714 5.97 -8.09 -43.29
CA ALA A 714 5.12 -7.19 -42.50
C ALA A 714 3.83 -6.83 -43.24
N GLU A 715 3.93 -6.41 -44.50
CA GLU A 715 2.77 -6.06 -45.34
C GLU A 715 1.79 -7.24 -45.50
N ARG A 716 2.31 -8.43 -45.77
CA ARG A 716 1.51 -9.66 -45.88
C ARG A 716 0.78 -9.99 -44.56
N VAL A 717 1.47 -9.84 -43.43
CA VAL A 717 0.90 -10.15 -42.12
C VAL A 717 -0.11 -9.08 -41.68
N TYR A 718 0.10 -7.79 -42.02
CA TYR A 718 -0.91 -6.74 -41.84
C TYR A 718 -2.19 -7.02 -42.67
N ALA A 719 -2.05 -7.48 -43.91
CA ALA A 719 -3.19 -7.89 -44.73
C ALA A 719 -3.96 -9.04 -44.05
N ALA A 720 -3.27 -10.07 -43.56
CA ALA A 720 -3.87 -11.17 -42.85
C ALA A 720 -4.51 -10.73 -41.50
N ALA A 721 -3.96 -9.72 -40.82
CA ALA A 721 -4.56 -9.12 -39.66
C ALA A 721 -5.89 -8.44 -39.98
N LEU A 722 -5.96 -7.71 -41.09
CA LEU A 722 -7.18 -7.07 -41.58
C LEU A 722 -8.25 -8.09 -41.98
N GLU A 723 -7.85 -9.15 -42.69
CA GLU A 723 -8.76 -10.26 -43.07
C GLU A 723 -9.37 -10.97 -41.87
N SER A 724 -8.66 -11.01 -40.73
CA SER A 724 -9.14 -11.58 -39.46
C SER A 724 -10.24 -10.73 -38.81
N LEU A 725 -10.41 -9.46 -39.21
CA LEU A 725 -11.47 -8.58 -38.73
C LEU A 725 -12.73 -8.76 -39.59
N ALA A 726 -13.76 -9.38 -39.01
CA ALA A 726 -15.03 -9.54 -39.70
C ALA A 726 -15.64 -8.18 -40.07
N PRO A 727 -16.22 -8.03 -41.29
CA PRO A 727 -16.90 -6.79 -41.68
C PRO A 727 -18.03 -6.37 -40.75
N LYS A 728 -18.69 -7.35 -40.12
CA LYS A 728 -19.67 -7.17 -39.05
C LYS A 728 -19.24 -8.05 -37.87
N PRO A 729 -18.52 -7.54 -36.92
CA PRO A 729 -18.01 -8.34 -35.81
C PRO A 729 -19.15 -8.83 -34.89
N VAL A 730 -19.01 -10.04 -34.40
CA VAL A 730 -19.78 -10.53 -33.26
C VAL A 730 -19.02 -10.03 -32.01
N LEU A 731 -19.73 -9.39 -31.11
CA LEU A 731 -19.13 -8.94 -29.85
C LEU A 731 -18.86 -10.16 -28.97
N VAL A 732 -17.61 -10.48 -28.76
CA VAL A 732 -17.14 -11.53 -27.86
C VAL A 732 -16.44 -10.85 -26.72
N TYR A 733 -16.89 -11.09 -25.50
CA TYR A 733 -16.34 -10.59 -24.25
C TYR A 733 -15.68 -11.72 -23.45
N GLY A 734 -15.01 -11.39 -22.35
CA GLY A 734 -14.36 -12.37 -21.51
C GLY A 734 -13.11 -13.01 -22.14
N ARG A 735 -12.38 -12.27 -22.95
CA ARG A 735 -11.07 -12.69 -23.47
C ARG A 735 -9.99 -12.48 -22.42
N VAL A 736 -9.16 -13.48 -22.24
CA VAL A 736 -8.04 -13.43 -21.26
C VAL A 736 -6.94 -12.41 -21.62
N ASP A 737 -6.96 -11.85 -22.85
CA ASP A 737 -6.10 -10.73 -23.27
C ASP A 737 -6.79 -9.37 -23.13
N TYR A 738 -7.83 -9.27 -22.30
CA TYR A 738 -8.61 -8.05 -22.01
C TYR A 738 -9.21 -7.38 -23.25
N GLY A 739 -9.32 -8.08 -24.38
CA GLY A 739 -9.57 -7.52 -25.70
C GLY A 739 -10.96 -7.75 -26.25
N SER A 740 -11.24 -7.03 -27.35
CA SER A 740 -12.47 -7.09 -28.12
C SER A 740 -12.17 -6.88 -29.60
N ALA A 741 -13.20 -7.05 -30.45
CA ALA A 741 -13.09 -6.75 -31.88
C ALA A 741 -12.75 -5.27 -32.13
N LEU A 742 -13.28 -4.35 -31.31
CA LEU A 742 -12.99 -2.90 -31.41
C LEU A 742 -11.53 -2.62 -31.03
N ARG A 743 -11.03 -3.20 -29.93
CA ARG A 743 -9.64 -3.07 -29.49
C ARG A 743 -8.70 -3.58 -30.59
N ASP A 744 -8.99 -4.74 -31.16
CA ASP A 744 -8.14 -5.37 -32.18
C ASP A 744 -8.08 -4.54 -33.45
N ALA A 745 -9.21 -3.98 -33.89
CA ALA A 745 -9.25 -3.09 -35.05
C ALA A 745 -8.47 -1.80 -34.82
N ALA A 746 -8.62 -1.15 -33.65
CA ALA A 746 -7.88 0.04 -33.29
C ALA A 746 -6.37 -0.23 -33.17
N ALA A 747 -5.98 -1.38 -32.61
CA ALA A 747 -4.58 -1.80 -32.54
C ALA A 747 -3.97 -2.00 -33.93
N LEU A 748 -4.71 -2.59 -34.88
CA LEU A 748 -4.25 -2.72 -36.26
C LEU A 748 -3.98 -1.34 -36.88
N VAL A 749 -4.88 -0.35 -36.72
CA VAL A 749 -4.67 1.01 -37.23
C VAL A 749 -3.39 1.62 -36.67
N SER A 750 -3.21 1.52 -35.33
CA SER A 750 -2.04 2.09 -34.65
C SER A 750 -0.74 1.43 -35.12
N LEU A 751 -0.65 0.10 -35.04
CA LEU A 751 0.55 -0.67 -35.35
C LEU A 751 0.89 -0.62 -36.86
N ALA A 752 -0.13 -0.66 -37.72
CA ALA A 752 0.07 -0.51 -39.17
C ALA A 752 0.60 0.89 -39.54
N SER A 753 0.11 1.92 -38.86
CA SER A 753 0.63 3.30 -39.07
C SER A 753 2.07 3.43 -38.56
N GLU A 754 2.41 2.87 -37.40
CA GLU A 754 3.78 2.87 -36.89
C GLU A 754 4.74 2.07 -37.79
N GLY A 755 4.28 0.94 -38.33
CA GLY A 755 5.03 0.09 -39.27
C GLY A 755 5.06 0.56 -40.71
N ASN A 756 4.49 1.72 -41.03
CA ASN A 756 4.36 2.27 -42.41
C ASN A 756 3.72 1.29 -43.41
N ALA A 757 2.67 0.61 -42.99
CA ALA A 757 1.87 -0.28 -43.85
C ALA A 757 1.20 0.52 -44.99
N PRO A 758 0.75 -0.16 -46.08
CA PRO A 758 0.03 0.48 -47.18
C PRO A 758 -1.18 1.30 -46.67
N ARG A 759 -1.39 2.48 -47.22
CA ARG A 759 -2.51 3.36 -46.82
C ARG A 759 -3.88 2.69 -47.01
N THR A 760 -4.02 1.83 -48.00
CA THR A 760 -5.24 1.05 -48.21
C THR A 760 -5.56 0.14 -47.04
N THR A 761 -4.56 -0.53 -46.48
CA THR A 761 -4.73 -1.37 -45.27
C THR A 761 -5.16 -0.53 -44.05
N ILE A 762 -4.53 0.64 -43.87
CA ILE A 762 -4.89 1.55 -42.76
C ILE A 762 -6.32 2.07 -42.95
N SER A 763 -6.70 2.53 -44.13
CA SER A 763 -8.06 3.04 -44.36
C SER A 763 -9.15 1.96 -44.16
N GLN A 764 -8.91 0.75 -44.62
CA GLN A 764 -9.83 -0.39 -44.40
C GLN A 764 -9.89 -0.77 -42.90
N ALA A 765 -8.78 -0.69 -42.19
CA ALA A 765 -8.78 -0.92 -40.75
C ALA A 765 -9.60 0.14 -40.00
N VAL A 766 -9.52 1.43 -40.42
CA VAL A 766 -10.36 2.51 -39.86
C VAL A 766 -11.84 2.22 -40.10
N GLU A 767 -12.24 1.73 -41.29
CA GLU A 767 -13.62 1.31 -41.53
C GLU A 767 -14.08 0.21 -40.56
N ARG A 768 -13.19 -0.77 -40.24
CA ARG A 768 -13.50 -1.80 -39.25
C ARG A 768 -13.66 -1.21 -37.83
N VAL A 769 -12.84 -0.23 -37.47
CA VAL A 769 -12.98 0.51 -36.19
C VAL A 769 -14.34 1.20 -36.13
N GLU A 770 -14.78 1.87 -37.18
CA GLU A 770 -16.08 2.56 -37.25
C GLU A 770 -17.26 1.62 -37.04
N VAL A 771 -17.25 0.49 -37.76
CA VAL A 771 -18.30 -0.53 -37.60
C VAL A 771 -18.32 -1.09 -36.18
N ALA A 772 -17.15 -1.49 -35.65
CA ALA A 772 -17.08 -2.06 -34.30
C ALA A 772 -17.47 -1.03 -33.23
N ARG A 773 -17.06 0.24 -33.38
CA ARG A 773 -17.40 1.32 -32.45
C ARG A 773 -18.89 1.63 -32.42
N GLY A 774 -19.56 1.53 -33.60
CA GLY A 774 -21.01 1.69 -33.70
C GLY A 774 -21.82 0.60 -32.94
N LEU A 775 -21.21 -0.57 -32.75
CA LEU A 775 -21.82 -1.68 -31.98
C LEU A 775 -21.46 -1.65 -30.49
N THR A 776 -20.49 -0.83 -30.09
CA THR A 776 -19.95 -0.78 -28.72
C THR A 776 -20.25 0.58 -28.08
N PRO A 777 -21.42 0.79 -27.46
CA PRO A 777 -21.79 2.09 -26.88
C PRO A 777 -20.91 2.47 -25.68
N TYR A 778 -20.51 1.48 -24.86
CA TYR A 778 -19.63 1.64 -23.71
C TYR A 778 -18.30 0.94 -23.98
N THR A 779 -17.21 1.64 -23.81
CA THR A 779 -15.87 1.16 -24.13
C THR A 779 -15.04 0.85 -22.88
N SER A 780 -14.28 -0.25 -22.92
CA SER A 780 -13.34 -0.65 -21.88
C SER A 780 -12.05 0.22 -21.91
N THR A 781 -11.21 0.07 -20.90
CA THR A 781 -9.89 0.74 -20.83
C THR A 781 -9.00 0.33 -21.99
N GLN A 782 -8.98 -0.95 -22.37
CA GLN A 782 -8.23 -1.45 -23.52
C GLN A 782 -8.70 -0.84 -24.83
N GLU A 783 -9.99 -0.82 -25.08
CA GLU A 783 -10.57 -0.20 -26.27
C GLU A 783 -10.20 1.28 -26.36
N ASN A 784 -10.36 2.00 -25.25
CA ASN A 784 -10.05 3.42 -25.17
C ASN A 784 -8.57 3.71 -25.43
N ALA A 785 -7.66 2.94 -24.82
CA ALA A 785 -6.22 3.11 -25.01
C ALA A 785 -5.83 2.96 -26.49
N TRP A 786 -6.28 1.90 -27.15
CA TRP A 786 -5.94 1.65 -28.54
C TRP A 786 -6.64 2.60 -29.51
N LEU A 787 -7.87 3.06 -29.21
CA LEU A 787 -8.55 4.10 -29.99
C LEU A 787 -7.77 5.43 -29.98
N VAL A 788 -7.23 5.85 -28.82
CA VAL A 788 -6.39 7.07 -28.77
C VAL A 788 -5.09 6.85 -29.53
N LEU A 789 -4.44 5.69 -29.40
CA LEU A 789 -3.25 5.38 -30.18
C LEU A 789 -3.54 5.36 -31.69
N ALA A 790 -4.70 4.84 -32.12
CA ALA A 790 -5.15 4.84 -33.52
C ALA A 790 -5.42 6.25 -34.04
N SER A 791 -5.94 7.16 -33.20
CA SER A 791 -6.23 8.54 -33.60
C SER A 791 -4.98 9.31 -34.08
N ARG A 792 -3.79 8.91 -33.61
CA ARG A 792 -2.51 9.46 -34.10
C ARG A 792 -2.28 9.22 -35.60
N ALA A 793 -2.77 8.11 -36.14
CA ALA A 793 -2.66 7.81 -37.57
C ALA A 793 -3.41 8.84 -38.42
N LEU A 794 -4.51 9.38 -37.89
CA LEU A 794 -5.37 10.39 -38.54
C LEU A 794 -5.01 11.84 -38.19
N ALA A 795 -4.20 12.07 -37.16
CA ALA A 795 -3.82 13.42 -36.71
C ALA A 795 -3.07 14.25 -37.80
N LYS A 796 -2.52 13.58 -38.82
CA LYS A 796 -1.83 14.20 -39.95
C LYS A 796 -2.75 14.50 -41.14
N GLU A 797 -4.05 14.21 -41.03
CA GLU A 797 -5.02 14.54 -42.07
C GLU A 797 -5.17 16.05 -42.18
N THR A 798 -5.16 16.52 -43.45
CA THR A 798 -5.37 17.94 -43.73
C THR A 798 -6.86 18.20 -43.82
N LEU A 799 -7.40 19.00 -42.91
CA LEU A 799 -8.76 19.49 -42.90
C LEU A 799 -8.77 21.02 -43.15
N ALA A 800 -9.90 21.55 -43.50
CA ALA A 800 -10.08 23.00 -43.55
C ALA A 800 -11.29 23.37 -42.68
N LEU A 801 -11.02 23.86 -41.45
CA LEU A 801 -12.02 24.23 -40.47
C LEU A 801 -11.81 25.70 -40.07
N ASP A 802 -12.86 26.34 -39.62
CA ASP A 802 -12.83 27.66 -38.96
C ASP A 802 -13.47 27.53 -37.58
N ILE A 803 -12.79 28.03 -36.56
CA ILE A 803 -13.28 28.05 -35.18
C ILE A 803 -13.32 29.50 -34.69
N ASP A 804 -14.48 30.04 -34.54
CA ASP A 804 -14.70 31.44 -34.12
C ASP A 804 -13.84 32.45 -34.90
N GLY A 805 -13.67 32.23 -36.22
CA GLY A 805 -12.87 33.08 -37.08
C GLY A 805 -11.40 32.71 -37.17
N SER A 806 -10.98 31.63 -36.53
CA SER A 806 -9.60 31.11 -36.55
C SER A 806 -9.51 29.86 -37.43
N PRO A 807 -8.69 29.88 -38.53
CA PRO A 807 -8.55 28.71 -39.40
C PRO A 807 -7.73 27.60 -38.75
N VAL A 808 -8.22 26.34 -38.87
CA VAL A 808 -7.54 25.12 -38.45
C VAL A 808 -7.41 24.17 -39.62
N LYS A 809 -6.17 23.64 -39.83
CA LYS A 809 -5.82 22.81 -41.00
C LYS A 809 -5.68 21.31 -40.70
N THR A 810 -5.95 20.89 -39.48
CA THR A 810 -5.80 19.50 -39.01
C THR A 810 -7.06 19.03 -38.31
N ALA A 811 -7.14 17.75 -38.00
CA ALA A 811 -8.17 17.22 -37.11
C ALA A 811 -8.20 18.03 -35.80
N LEU A 812 -9.41 18.27 -35.28
CA LEU A 812 -9.64 19.09 -34.11
C LEU A 812 -10.02 18.21 -32.92
N TYR A 813 -9.36 18.41 -31.80
CA TYR A 813 -9.70 17.80 -30.52
C TYR A 813 -9.68 18.88 -29.44
N ARG A 814 -10.83 19.25 -28.88
CA ARG A 814 -10.95 20.26 -27.81
C ARG A 814 -11.90 19.84 -26.73
N SER A 815 -11.63 20.32 -25.52
CA SER A 815 -12.54 20.19 -24.38
C SER A 815 -12.78 21.54 -23.77
N TYR A 816 -14.01 21.77 -23.30
CA TYR A 816 -14.42 22.98 -22.62
C TYR A 816 -15.21 22.63 -21.38
N THR A 817 -15.04 23.39 -20.33
CA THR A 817 -15.86 23.33 -19.12
C THR A 817 -17.09 24.22 -19.29
N ALA A 818 -18.14 23.98 -18.49
CA ALA A 818 -19.31 24.84 -18.47
C ALA A 818 -18.98 26.30 -18.12
N ALA A 819 -17.95 26.52 -17.27
CA ALA A 819 -17.49 27.85 -16.90
C ALA A 819 -16.81 28.60 -18.06
N GLU A 820 -15.99 27.91 -18.86
CA GLU A 820 -15.34 28.50 -20.03
C GLU A 820 -16.33 28.89 -21.15
N MET A 821 -17.44 28.16 -21.23
CA MET A 821 -18.50 28.41 -22.21
C MET A 821 -19.57 29.40 -21.74
N ALA A 822 -19.50 29.88 -20.51
CA ALA A 822 -20.51 30.80 -19.98
C ALA A 822 -20.53 32.09 -20.78
N GLY A 823 -21.66 32.32 -21.50
CA GLY A 823 -21.87 33.49 -22.37
C GLY A 823 -20.99 33.55 -23.62
N LYS A 824 -20.26 32.47 -23.96
CA LYS A 824 -19.36 32.38 -25.12
C LYS A 824 -19.69 31.12 -25.94
N PRO A 825 -20.62 31.17 -26.90
CA PRO A 825 -20.87 30.05 -27.79
C PRO A 825 -19.64 29.80 -28.66
N ILE A 826 -19.37 28.51 -28.95
CA ILE A 826 -18.26 28.10 -29.82
C ILE A 826 -18.81 27.64 -31.14
N LYS A 827 -18.37 28.28 -32.23
CA LYS A 827 -18.81 27.96 -33.58
C LYS A 827 -17.68 27.27 -34.35
N VAL A 828 -17.95 26.10 -34.91
CA VAL A 828 -17.04 25.38 -35.80
C VAL A 828 -17.69 25.27 -37.15
N THR A 829 -16.98 25.68 -38.19
CA THR A 829 -17.44 25.67 -39.59
C THR A 829 -16.50 24.82 -40.44
N ASN A 830 -17.04 23.93 -41.25
CA ASN A 830 -16.26 23.23 -42.27
C ASN A 830 -16.05 24.14 -43.47
N THR A 831 -14.85 24.60 -43.72
CA THR A 831 -14.46 25.43 -44.87
C THR A 831 -13.83 24.60 -46.00
N GLY A 832 -13.63 23.29 -45.80
CA GLY A 832 -13.09 22.37 -46.78
C GLY A 832 -14.13 21.81 -47.74
N ASP A 833 -13.67 21.16 -48.82
CA ASP A 833 -14.55 20.58 -49.83
C ASP A 833 -15.16 19.23 -49.40
N ALA A 834 -14.46 18.47 -48.58
CA ALA A 834 -14.91 17.19 -48.05
C ALA A 834 -15.79 17.38 -46.80
N ALA A 835 -16.85 16.58 -46.65
CA ALA A 835 -17.62 16.54 -45.43
C ALA A 835 -16.77 15.99 -44.28
N VAL A 836 -16.90 16.57 -43.08
CA VAL A 836 -16.21 16.15 -41.87
C VAL A 836 -17.20 15.68 -40.80
N GLN A 837 -16.75 14.86 -39.88
CA GLN A 837 -17.54 14.37 -38.78
C GLN A 837 -17.21 15.15 -37.50
N ALA A 838 -18.23 15.79 -36.91
CA ALA A 838 -18.14 16.45 -35.63
C ALA A 838 -18.75 15.53 -34.55
N VAL A 839 -17.93 15.08 -33.63
CA VAL A 839 -18.37 14.30 -32.47
C VAL A 839 -18.37 15.20 -31.24
N VAL A 840 -19.55 15.38 -30.65
CA VAL A 840 -19.77 16.18 -29.46
C VAL A 840 -20.11 15.24 -28.32
N SER A 841 -19.34 15.27 -27.26
CA SER A 841 -19.60 14.49 -26.04
C SER A 841 -19.77 15.43 -24.86
N VAL A 842 -21.00 15.52 -24.34
CA VAL A 842 -21.32 16.26 -23.11
C VAL A 842 -21.22 15.32 -21.93
N SER A 843 -20.41 15.67 -20.94
CA SER A 843 -20.23 14.89 -19.71
C SER A 843 -20.53 15.72 -18.46
N GLY A 844 -21.09 15.09 -17.46
CA GLY A 844 -21.36 15.71 -16.16
C GLY A 844 -22.26 14.84 -15.30
N ALA A 845 -22.39 15.19 -14.03
CA ALA A 845 -23.29 14.53 -13.11
C ALA A 845 -24.73 15.05 -13.33
N PRO A 846 -25.72 14.19 -13.61
CA PRO A 846 -27.10 14.66 -13.81
C PRO A 846 -27.70 15.17 -12.50
N VAL A 847 -28.51 16.22 -12.57
CA VAL A 847 -29.27 16.74 -11.40
C VAL A 847 -30.27 15.70 -10.92
N VAL A 848 -30.94 15.02 -11.87
CA VAL A 848 -31.84 13.90 -11.56
C VAL A 848 -31.08 12.60 -11.62
N PRO A 849 -30.99 11.86 -10.51
CA PRO A 849 -30.30 10.58 -10.50
C PRO A 849 -30.89 9.59 -11.50
N GLU A 850 -30.03 8.81 -12.14
CA GLU A 850 -30.47 7.70 -12.97
C GLU A 850 -31.22 6.66 -12.10
N PRO A 851 -32.28 6.03 -12.59
CA PRO A 851 -33.01 5.02 -11.83
C PRO A 851 -32.15 3.76 -11.60
N ALA A 852 -32.53 2.95 -10.62
CA ALA A 852 -31.97 1.61 -10.45
C ALA A 852 -32.02 0.83 -11.79
N ALA A 853 -30.97 0.10 -12.09
CA ALA A 853 -30.85 -0.64 -13.34
C ALA A 853 -30.17 -1.99 -13.15
N SER A 854 -30.53 -2.91 -14.02
CA SER A 854 -29.93 -4.25 -14.06
C SER A 854 -29.75 -4.65 -15.53
N ASN A 855 -28.49 -4.73 -15.97
CA ASN A 855 -28.11 -5.18 -17.29
C ASN A 855 -26.97 -6.19 -17.18
N GLY A 856 -27.33 -7.47 -17.03
CA GLY A 856 -26.41 -8.56 -16.76
C GLY A 856 -26.11 -8.77 -15.28
N PHE A 857 -26.12 -7.71 -14.47
CA PHE A 857 -25.98 -7.78 -13.01
C PHE A 857 -27.17 -7.10 -12.30
N LYS A 858 -27.55 -7.66 -11.15
CA LYS A 858 -28.42 -7.02 -10.15
C LYS A 858 -27.59 -6.82 -8.90
N ILE A 859 -27.58 -5.61 -8.34
CA ILE A 859 -26.93 -5.31 -7.07
C ILE A 859 -27.95 -4.87 -6.03
N GLU A 860 -27.82 -5.41 -4.81
CA GLU A 860 -28.67 -5.09 -3.65
C GLU A 860 -27.77 -4.70 -2.50
N ARG A 861 -28.01 -3.54 -1.89
CA ARG A 861 -27.28 -3.04 -0.73
C ARG A 861 -28.14 -3.16 0.51
N ASN A 862 -27.66 -3.91 1.50
CA ASN A 862 -28.35 -4.17 2.76
C ASN A 862 -27.44 -3.78 3.93
N TYR A 863 -28.06 -3.32 5.01
CA TYR A 863 -27.37 -2.94 6.23
C TYR A 863 -27.75 -3.88 7.36
N PHE A 864 -26.76 -4.25 8.16
CA PHE A 864 -26.91 -5.14 9.31
C PHE A 864 -26.12 -4.58 10.50
N THR A 865 -26.52 -4.97 11.69
CA THR A 865 -25.65 -4.85 12.87
C THR A 865 -24.48 -5.81 12.73
N LEU A 866 -23.40 -5.64 13.49
CA LEU A 866 -22.22 -6.51 13.38
C LEU A 866 -22.52 -7.98 13.75
N ASP A 867 -23.61 -8.24 14.49
CA ASP A 867 -24.10 -9.59 14.85
C ASP A 867 -25.11 -10.16 13.82
N GLY A 868 -25.26 -9.52 12.65
CA GLY A 868 -26.02 -10.05 11.51
C GLY A 868 -27.54 -9.76 11.51
N LYS A 869 -28.03 -8.88 12.40
CA LYS A 869 -29.45 -8.49 12.38
C LYS A 869 -29.67 -7.34 11.39
N PRO A 870 -30.75 -7.35 10.61
CA PRO A 870 -31.09 -6.23 9.75
C PRO A 870 -31.13 -4.91 10.51
N ALA A 871 -30.55 -3.86 9.93
CA ALA A 871 -30.44 -2.54 10.52
C ALA A 871 -30.97 -1.45 9.58
N ASP A 872 -31.54 -0.39 10.15
CA ASP A 872 -32.01 0.77 9.41
C ASP A 872 -30.96 1.90 9.47
N VAL A 873 -30.21 2.08 8.39
CA VAL A 873 -29.21 3.14 8.30
C VAL A 873 -29.84 4.52 8.10
N THR A 874 -31.11 4.60 7.69
CA THR A 874 -31.77 5.88 7.38
C THR A 874 -31.96 6.77 8.63
N THR A 875 -31.83 6.20 9.84
CA THR A 875 -31.94 6.87 11.14
C THR A 875 -30.82 6.51 12.10
N ALA A 876 -29.58 6.48 11.61
CA ALA A 876 -28.40 6.16 12.39
C ALA A 876 -28.12 7.18 13.52
N ARG A 877 -27.44 6.74 14.58
CA ARG A 877 -26.86 7.63 15.61
C ARG A 877 -25.36 7.69 15.45
N GLN A 878 -24.80 8.80 15.82
CA GLN A 878 -23.32 8.96 15.86
C GLN A 878 -22.69 7.83 16.70
N ASN A 879 -21.65 7.22 16.15
CA ASN A 879 -20.93 6.03 16.61
C ASN A 879 -21.61 4.69 16.35
N ASP A 880 -22.81 4.64 15.80
CA ASP A 880 -23.39 3.38 15.35
C ASP A 880 -22.49 2.76 14.25
N ARG A 881 -22.34 1.44 14.29
CA ARG A 881 -21.59 0.67 13.31
C ARG A 881 -22.51 -0.28 12.57
N PHE A 882 -22.31 -0.37 11.27
CA PHE A 882 -23.11 -1.23 10.40
C PHE A 882 -22.20 -2.07 9.51
N ALA A 883 -22.57 -3.33 9.30
CA ALA A 883 -22.06 -4.13 8.20
C ALA A 883 -22.89 -3.78 6.95
N VAL A 884 -22.22 -3.29 5.92
CA VAL A 884 -22.81 -3.08 4.59
C VAL A 884 -22.56 -4.32 3.76
N VAL A 885 -23.63 -4.93 3.28
CA VAL A 885 -23.61 -6.17 2.51
C VAL A 885 -24.11 -5.89 1.11
N LEU A 886 -23.23 -6.04 0.13
CA LEU A 886 -23.52 -5.86 -1.29
C LEU A 886 -23.69 -7.24 -1.90
N LYS A 887 -24.93 -7.60 -2.20
CA LYS A 887 -25.28 -8.85 -2.87
C LYS A 887 -25.41 -8.62 -4.36
N VAL A 888 -24.61 -9.29 -5.14
CA VAL A 888 -24.62 -9.24 -6.59
C VAL A 888 -25.18 -10.54 -7.13
N THR A 889 -26.11 -10.42 -8.09
CA THR A 889 -26.68 -11.55 -8.82
C THR A 889 -26.40 -11.37 -10.30
N GLU A 890 -25.73 -12.34 -10.90
CA GLU A 890 -25.48 -12.40 -12.35
C GLU A 890 -26.69 -13.05 -13.05
N ALA A 891 -27.13 -12.47 -14.15
CA ALA A 891 -28.16 -13.09 -14.98
C ALA A 891 -27.68 -14.44 -15.54
N LYS A 892 -26.39 -14.52 -15.89
CA LYS A 892 -25.66 -15.71 -16.29
C LYS A 892 -24.20 -15.52 -15.88
N PRO A 893 -23.60 -16.48 -15.15
CA PRO A 893 -22.16 -16.45 -14.87
C PRO A 893 -21.36 -16.55 -16.16
N GLU A 894 -20.37 -15.68 -16.28
CA GLU A 894 -19.44 -15.62 -17.43
C GLU A 894 -18.07 -15.24 -16.90
N PHE A 895 -17.02 -15.64 -17.62
CA PHE A 895 -15.69 -15.15 -17.32
C PHE A 895 -15.64 -13.62 -17.42
N GLY A 896 -15.12 -12.95 -16.39
CA GLY A 896 -15.01 -11.49 -16.35
C GLY A 896 -14.30 -10.98 -15.13
N HIS A 897 -13.87 -9.73 -15.20
CA HIS A 897 -13.26 -8.98 -14.10
C HIS A 897 -14.27 -7.94 -13.62
N ILE A 898 -14.86 -8.18 -12.46
CA ILE A 898 -15.99 -7.41 -11.96
C ILE A 898 -15.51 -6.37 -10.96
N MET A 899 -15.97 -5.13 -11.12
CA MET A 899 -15.77 -4.06 -10.17
C MET A 899 -17.08 -3.75 -9.45
N VAL A 900 -17.09 -3.91 -8.13
CA VAL A 900 -18.18 -3.47 -7.26
C VAL A 900 -17.76 -2.18 -6.58
N SER A 901 -18.56 -1.12 -6.71
CA SER A 901 -18.28 0.18 -6.11
C SER A 901 -19.51 0.64 -5.32
N ASP A 902 -19.31 0.99 -4.06
CA ASP A 902 -20.35 1.54 -3.20
C ASP A 902 -19.94 2.93 -2.71
N TYR A 903 -20.66 3.94 -3.15
CA TYR A 903 -20.43 5.32 -2.76
C TYR A 903 -21.15 5.63 -1.45
N LEU A 904 -20.43 6.29 -0.52
CA LEU A 904 -20.93 6.55 0.82
C LEU A 904 -21.66 7.88 0.92
N PRO A 905 -22.70 7.97 1.80
CA PRO A 905 -23.19 9.24 2.29
C PRO A 905 -22.13 9.89 3.20
N ALA A 906 -22.00 11.20 3.15
CA ALA A 906 -20.91 11.91 3.85
C ALA A 906 -20.95 11.81 5.39
N GLY A 907 -22.06 11.36 5.98
CA GLY A 907 -22.18 11.11 7.41
C GLY A 907 -21.62 9.78 7.90
N LEU A 908 -21.26 8.87 6.98
CA LEU A 908 -20.70 7.57 7.28
C LEU A 908 -19.23 7.50 6.87
N GLU A 909 -18.42 6.84 7.67
CA GLU A 909 -17.01 6.54 7.35
C GLU A 909 -16.75 5.03 7.38
N ILE A 910 -15.90 4.56 6.51
CA ILE A 910 -15.50 3.15 6.47
C ILE A 910 -14.57 2.86 7.65
N ASP A 911 -14.86 1.81 8.42
CA ASP A 911 -13.92 1.22 9.35
C ASP A 911 -12.92 0.36 8.56
N ASN A 912 -11.75 0.95 8.26
CA ASN A 912 -10.73 0.28 7.46
C ASN A 912 -10.02 -0.82 8.26
N PRO A 913 -10.09 -2.09 7.82
CA PRO A 913 -9.50 -3.22 8.54
C PRO A 913 -7.96 -3.18 8.61
N HIS A 914 -7.32 -2.38 7.75
CA HIS A 914 -5.85 -2.22 7.77
C HIS A 914 -5.34 -1.23 8.83
N LEU A 915 -6.24 -0.51 9.52
CA LEU A 915 -5.87 0.37 10.61
C LEU A 915 -5.96 -0.35 11.96
N VAL A 916 -4.99 -0.11 12.84
CA VAL A 916 -4.89 -0.74 14.18
C VAL A 916 -6.14 -0.48 15.06
N SER A 917 -6.84 0.61 14.82
CA SER A 917 -8.07 0.98 15.56
C SER A 917 -9.36 0.41 14.98
N SER A 918 -9.32 -0.14 13.76
CA SER A 918 -10.48 -0.81 13.16
C SER A 918 -10.62 -2.21 13.76
N GLY A 919 -11.79 -2.51 14.33
CA GLY A 919 -12.05 -3.82 14.93
C GLY A 919 -11.93 -4.95 13.90
N ASP A 920 -11.68 -6.13 14.41
CA ASP A 920 -11.56 -7.36 13.66
C ASP A 920 -12.78 -7.59 12.75
N THR A 921 -12.56 -7.70 11.43
CA THR A 921 -13.60 -8.08 10.44
C THR A 921 -13.98 -9.57 10.53
N GLY A 922 -13.30 -10.38 11.34
CA GLY A 922 -13.67 -11.76 11.65
C GLY A 922 -15.07 -11.90 12.30
N THR A 923 -15.72 -10.78 12.63
CA THR A 923 -17.11 -10.75 13.13
C THR A 923 -18.19 -10.94 12.05
N LEU A 924 -17.83 -10.95 10.76
CA LEU A 924 -18.81 -11.09 9.64
C LEU A 924 -18.96 -12.54 9.14
N SER A 925 -18.62 -13.52 9.97
CA SER A 925 -18.72 -14.96 9.64
C SER A 925 -20.14 -15.47 9.36
N TRP A 926 -21.16 -14.66 9.64
CA TRP A 926 -22.57 -14.96 9.35
C TRP A 926 -22.97 -14.67 7.89
N ILE A 927 -22.09 -14.04 7.09
CA ILE A 927 -22.38 -13.72 5.69
C ILE A 927 -22.31 -15.01 4.85
N GLU A 928 -23.39 -15.33 4.18
CA GLU A 928 -23.48 -16.42 3.21
C GLU A 928 -23.02 -15.95 1.81
N ASP A 929 -22.50 -16.87 0.99
CA ASP A 929 -21.99 -16.62 -0.37
C ASP A 929 -20.95 -15.47 -0.43
N GLY A 930 -20.15 -15.33 0.65
CA GLY A 930 -19.06 -14.36 0.68
C GLY A 930 -17.99 -14.70 -0.37
N GLU A 931 -17.62 -13.72 -1.21
CA GLU A 931 -16.52 -13.82 -2.15
C GLU A 931 -15.33 -13.05 -1.61
N GLU A 932 -14.13 -13.65 -1.67
CA GLU A 932 -12.90 -12.97 -1.31
C GLU A 932 -12.42 -12.13 -2.52
N PRO A 933 -12.42 -10.79 -2.43
CA PRO A 933 -11.99 -9.95 -3.53
C PRO A 933 -10.48 -10.08 -3.80
N GLU A 934 -10.11 -10.05 -5.08
CA GLU A 934 -8.70 -9.95 -5.51
C GLU A 934 -8.04 -8.66 -5.03
N ASN A 935 -8.85 -7.59 -4.92
CA ASN A 935 -8.41 -6.31 -4.36
C ASN A 935 -9.59 -5.55 -3.75
N THR A 936 -9.33 -4.85 -2.64
CA THR A 936 -10.28 -3.92 -2.03
C THR A 936 -9.65 -2.55 -1.86
N GLU A 937 -10.45 -1.51 -2.03
CA GLU A 937 -10.03 -0.14 -1.81
C GLU A 937 -11.02 0.56 -0.88
N PHE A 938 -10.50 1.15 0.18
CA PHE A 938 -11.24 1.90 1.19
C PHE A 938 -10.91 3.38 1.04
N ARG A 939 -11.84 4.15 0.46
CA ARG A 939 -11.71 5.61 0.31
C ARG A 939 -12.64 6.32 1.28
N ASP A 940 -12.43 7.63 1.43
CA ASP A 940 -13.31 8.46 2.25
C ASP A 940 -14.75 8.52 1.71
N ASP A 941 -14.94 8.41 0.38
CA ASP A 941 -16.20 8.53 -0.32
C ASP A 941 -16.77 7.22 -0.89
N ARG A 942 -16.00 6.12 -0.85
CA ARG A 942 -16.43 4.85 -1.43
C ARG A 942 -15.64 3.64 -0.96
N PHE A 943 -16.30 2.50 -1.04
CA PHE A 943 -15.70 1.17 -1.03
C PHE A 943 -15.66 0.63 -2.46
N THR A 944 -14.58 -0.04 -2.86
CA THR A 944 -14.50 -0.80 -4.11
C THR A 944 -13.92 -2.17 -3.87
N ALA A 945 -14.42 -3.16 -4.61
CA ALA A 945 -13.93 -4.54 -4.63
C ALA A 945 -13.79 -5.03 -6.07
N ALA A 946 -12.63 -5.58 -6.39
CA ALA A 946 -12.36 -6.25 -7.66
C ALA A 946 -12.48 -7.76 -7.47
N ILE A 947 -13.22 -8.43 -8.35
CA ILE A 947 -13.56 -9.86 -8.25
C ILE A 947 -13.38 -10.49 -9.62
N ASP A 948 -12.62 -11.55 -9.68
CA ASP A 948 -12.50 -12.38 -10.89
C ASP A 948 -13.58 -13.45 -10.88
N ARG A 949 -14.30 -13.57 -11.98
CA ARG A 949 -15.41 -14.53 -12.13
C ARG A 949 -15.15 -15.51 -13.26
N GLY A 950 -15.55 -16.75 -13.03
CA GLY A 950 -15.56 -17.84 -14.02
C GLY A 950 -16.97 -18.18 -14.51
N ALA A 951 -17.07 -18.85 -15.64
CA ALA A 951 -18.37 -19.31 -16.18
C ALA A 951 -19.04 -20.40 -15.31
N ASP A 952 -18.27 -21.09 -14.50
CA ASP A 952 -18.73 -22.19 -13.63
C ASP A 952 -19.02 -21.71 -12.19
N ASP A 953 -18.89 -20.42 -11.91
CA ASP A 953 -19.12 -19.87 -10.59
C ASP A 953 -20.62 -19.78 -10.26
N LYS A 954 -20.95 -19.65 -8.97
CA LYS A 954 -22.33 -19.43 -8.56
C LYS A 954 -22.82 -18.06 -9.10
N ALA A 955 -24.07 -18.00 -9.53
CA ALA A 955 -24.69 -16.77 -10.04
C ALA A 955 -24.82 -15.66 -8.99
N VAL A 956 -24.59 -15.95 -7.72
CA VAL A 956 -24.71 -14.99 -6.61
C VAL A 956 -23.40 -14.95 -5.85
N PHE A 957 -22.93 -13.75 -5.59
CA PHE A 957 -21.81 -13.50 -4.68
C PHE A 957 -22.07 -12.27 -3.80
N THR A 958 -21.36 -12.19 -2.69
CA THR A 958 -21.54 -11.13 -1.71
C THR A 958 -20.18 -10.58 -1.30
N VAL A 959 -20.08 -9.24 -1.24
CA VAL A 959 -18.96 -8.52 -0.60
C VAL A 959 -19.48 -7.66 0.51
N ALA A 960 -18.69 -7.48 1.56
CA ALA A 960 -19.12 -6.71 2.71
C ALA A 960 -17.99 -5.87 3.30
N TYR A 961 -18.36 -4.78 3.96
CA TYR A 961 -17.46 -3.92 4.69
C TYR A 961 -18.19 -3.25 5.86
N VAL A 962 -17.44 -2.64 6.78
CA VAL A 962 -18.03 -2.00 7.97
C VAL A 962 -17.96 -0.48 7.82
N VAL A 963 -19.06 0.19 8.19
CA VAL A 963 -19.13 1.65 8.29
C VAL A 963 -19.48 2.08 9.69
N ARG A 964 -19.09 3.30 10.04
CA ARG A 964 -19.45 3.98 11.27
C ARG A 964 -20.15 5.30 10.96
N ALA A 965 -21.26 5.61 11.64
CA ALA A 965 -21.89 6.91 11.59
C ALA A 965 -21.05 7.92 12.40
N VAL A 966 -20.52 8.95 11.75
CA VAL A 966 -19.54 9.86 12.35
C VAL A 966 -20.09 11.27 12.50
N SER A 967 -20.59 11.85 11.43
CA SER A 967 -21.00 13.26 11.41
C SER A 967 -22.50 13.39 11.45
N PRO A 968 -23.10 14.11 12.46
CA PRO A 968 -24.53 14.38 12.47
C PRO A 968 -24.95 15.24 11.28
N GLY A 969 -26.12 14.93 10.70
CA GLY A 969 -26.64 15.63 9.53
C GLY A 969 -27.65 14.81 8.72
N LYS A 970 -28.06 15.37 7.59
CA LYS A 970 -28.91 14.69 6.60
C LYS A 970 -28.14 14.61 5.30
N TYR A 971 -27.96 13.42 4.81
CA TYR A 971 -27.04 13.11 3.72
C TYR A 971 -27.71 12.34 2.59
N VAL A 972 -27.33 12.65 1.38
CA VAL A 972 -27.71 11.85 0.22
C VAL A 972 -27.01 10.50 0.28
N LEU A 973 -27.75 9.42 0.06
CA LEU A 973 -27.22 8.06 -0.09
C LEU A 973 -27.06 7.76 -1.58
N PRO A 974 -25.81 7.77 -2.11
CA PRO A 974 -25.56 7.52 -3.53
C PRO A 974 -25.84 6.06 -3.94
N GLN A 975 -25.76 5.80 -5.22
CA GLN A 975 -25.94 4.48 -5.80
C GLN A 975 -24.74 3.58 -5.52
N ALA A 976 -25.01 2.29 -5.19
CA ALA A 976 -24.00 1.24 -5.36
C ALA A 976 -24.02 0.77 -6.82
N TYR A 977 -22.88 0.38 -7.34
CA TYR A 977 -22.67 0.05 -8.74
C TYR A 977 -21.81 -1.21 -8.90
N VAL A 978 -22.14 -2.04 -9.87
CA VAL A 978 -21.36 -3.19 -10.28
C VAL A 978 -21.25 -3.20 -11.81
N GLU A 979 -20.07 -3.49 -12.32
CA GLU A 979 -19.84 -3.63 -13.76
C GLU A 979 -18.72 -4.63 -14.08
N ASP A 980 -18.77 -5.19 -15.27
CA ASP A 980 -17.63 -5.89 -15.86
C ASP A 980 -16.67 -4.86 -16.47
N MET A 981 -15.42 -4.85 -16.01
CA MET A 981 -14.42 -3.84 -16.40
C MET A 981 -14.09 -3.86 -17.90
N TYR A 982 -14.22 -5.01 -18.54
CA TYR A 982 -13.92 -5.17 -19.98
C TYR A 982 -15.16 -5.37 -20.85
N ASN A 983 -16.33 -5.46 -20.22
CA ASN A 983 -17.64 -5.38 -20.86
C ASN A 983 -18.55 -4.42 -20.08
N PRO A 984 -18.32 -3.10 -20.14
CA PRO A 984 -19.10 -2.13 -19.37
C PRO A 984 -20.59 -2.06 -19.70
N SER A 985 -21.03 -2.77 -20.74
CA SER A 985 -22.47 -2.96 -21.01
C SER A 985 -23.13 -3.89 -20.00
N ARG A 986 -22.36 -4.76 -19.31
CA ARG A 986 -22.86 -5.58 -18.19
C ARG A 986 -22.67 -4.77 -16.89
N TYR A 987 -23.76 -4.25 -16.36
CA TYR A 987 -23.75 -3.45 -15.15
C TYR A 987 -25.02 -3.59 -14.33
N GLY A 988 -24.96 -3.21 -13.07
CA GLY A 988 -26.10 -3.05 -12.17
C GLY A 988 -25.89 -1.86 -11.26
N ARG A 989 -26.97 -1.20 -10.87
CA ARG A 989 -26.92 -0.09 -9.90
C ARG A 989 -28.17 -0.04 -9.04
N THR A 990 -28.03 0.39 -7.80
CA THR A 990 -29.14 0.65 -6.88
C THR A 990 -29.80 2.00 -7.19
N GLY A 991 -30.92 2.28 -6.52
CA GLY A 991 -31.46 3.65 -6.45
C GLY A 991 -30.65 4.52 -5.48
N THR A 992 -30.91 5.81 -5.51
CA THR A 992 -30.44 6.77 -4.50
C THR A 992 -31.39 6.78 -3.30
N GLY A 993 -30.90 7.28 -2.13
CA GLY A 993 -31.70 7.40 -0.90
C GLY A 993 -31.22 8.57 -0.04
N ASN A 994 -31.58 8.56 1.23
CA ASN A 994 -31.14 9.51 2.23
C ASN A 994 -30.77 8.79 3.53
N VAL A 995 -29.83 9.35 4.26
CA VAL A 995 -29.39 8.91 5.59
C VAL A 995 -29.43 10.11 6.53
N GLU A 996 -30.03 9.93 7.71
CA GLU A 996 -29.94 10.91 8.80
C GLU A 996 -29.06 10.34 9.90
N VAL A 997 -27.97 11.02 10.21
CA VAL A 997 -27.13 10.73 11.37
C VAL A 997 -27.51 11.71 12.48
N ARG A 998 -28.01 11.18 13.60
CA ARG A 998 -28.37 11.95 14.78
C ARG A 998 -27.18 12.04 15.74
N PRO A 999 -27.07 13.11 16.54
CA PRO A 999 -26.03 13.19 17.58
C PRO A 999 -26.08 11.97 18.51
N ALA A 1000 -24.92 11.65 19.12
CA ALA A 1000 -24.83 10.67 20.21
C ALA A 1000 -25.76 11.08 21.36
N LYS A 1001 -26.27 10.10 22.15
CA LYS A 1001 -27.11 10.37 23.30
C LYS A 1001 -26.34 11.06 24.43
#